data_f466e18dca63570652cf30aa572d7409
#
_entry.id   f466e18dca63570652cf30aa572d7409
#
_cell.length_a   1.000
_cell.length_b   1.000
_cell.length_c   1.000
_cell.angle_alpha   90.00
_cell.angle_beta   90.00
_cell.angle_gamma   90.00
#
_symmetry.space_group_name_H-M   'P 1'
#
loop_
_entity.id
_entity.type
_entity.pdbx_description
1 polymer ?
#
loop_
_entity_poly.entity_id
_entity_poly.type
_entity_poly.pdbx_seq_one_letter_code
_entity_poly.pdbx_strand_id
1 'polypeptide(L)'
;VIAVWDTLRVIAQIALRNLFASRIKTLIVGGIIAFGAFILVLGTSLLDSVDSAMSRSITGSISGDLQVYSSESKETLDVFGGFGPSGNDIAPIPDFARVRQTLLGVPNVAAVVPMGIDMATVTAGNSVDQVLEQLRAQANKLKAGDKAASPADYQSLKDHIRQIVHVLETDIENSKRVRSNDEQNSEDAKAIQEASQDSFWNTFDADPLGHLEVLENRIAPLASDADMLFLRYIGTDPAEFQRAFDRMTVIAGQPIPKGQRGFMFSQYVYEEQVKLKTARTLDKVKKARDIRRERIAKEPELQRLIKENANLTQEILLQLSGTTTELFRSKLRALLQSQEADVGKLLAEFFRMNDANFDERYRFYYDQLAPSLQLYKVRVGDTLTIKAFTRAGYVQSASLYVYGVFAFKGLETSPQAGAMNLMDLVSFRELYGYMTSDREKEIRELRAQSGAKDVARENAEQELFGAAQVDSATQPAPPSEAQKPTTDELAQIAGSRSRSVAKDKPYDPAQLEEGVVLNAAVFLKDPRDARHTIKDIEQAARRAELPLSVLPWQQAVGITGQFTVLMRGVLYTAVIIIFLVAMIVINNALVMATLQRVREFGTLRAIGAQRRFIWAMLVLESIVTGILFGAIGATAGGLVVAGIGKRGIPAWNDVVTFFFSGPKLFPLLSTQNI
;
A
#
# COMPACT_ATOMS: atom_id res chain seq x y z
N VAL A 1 -28.47 38.74 -50.34
CA VAL A 1 -27.61 37.62 -49.93
C VAL A 1 -26.40 37.51 -50.86
N ILE A 2 -26.56 37.56 -52.17
CA ILE A 2 -25.45 37.42 -53.15
C ILE A 2 -24.42 38.55 -53.01
N ALA A 3 -24.83 39.81 -52.85
CA ALA A 3 -23.92 40.95 -52.67
C ALA A 3 -23.07 40.90 -51.39
N VAL A 4 -23.53 40.23 -50.35
CA VAL A 4 -22.78 40.06 -49.10
C VAL A 4 -21.67 38.99 -49.27
N TRP A 5 -21.95 37.92 -50.01
CA TRP A 5 -20.97 36.87 -50.30
C TRP A 5 -19.83 37.37 -51.21
N ASP A 6 -20.15 38.18 -52.21
CA ASP A 6 -19.15 38.79 -53.10
C ASP A 6 -18.27 39.79 -52.34
N THR A 7 -18.85 40.58 -51.45
CA THR A 7 -18.10 41.51 -50.61
C THR A 7 -17.16 40.77 -49.64
N LEU A 8 -17.61 39.68 -49.00
CA LEU A 8 -16.80 38.85 -48.12
C LEU A 8 -15.66 38.18 -48.87
N ARG A 9 -15.91 37.70 -50.10
CA ARG A 9 -14.89 37.09 -50.97
C ARG A 9 -13.80 38.07 -51.35
N VAL A 10 -14.16 39.29 -51.73
CA VAL A 10 -13.22 40.37 -52.03
C VAL A 10 -12.39 40.75 -50.78
N ILE A 11 -13.03 40.91 -49.63
CA ILE A 11 -12.34 41.23 -48.37
C ILE A 11 -11.35 40.09 -48.01
N ALA A 12 -11.76 38.82 -48.17
CA ALA A 12 -10.89 37.67 -47.90
C ALA A 12 -9.67 37.59 -48.86
N GLN A 13 -9.87 37.89 -50.11
CA GLN A 13 -8.78 37.98 -51.12
C GLN A 13 -7.80 39.12 -50.77
N ILE A 14 -8.31 40.28 -50.37
CA ILE A 14 -7.48 41.42 -49.96
C ILE A 14 -6.72 41.07 -48.66
N ALA A 15 -7.37 40.46 -47.69
CA ALA A 15 -6.77 40.03 -46.42
C ALA A 15 -5.63 38.99 -46.66
N LEU A 16 -5.87 37.99 -47.51
CA LEU A 16 -4.84 37.01 -47.89
C LEU A 16 -3.65 37.66 -48.62
N ARG A 17 -3.92 38.59 -49.58
CA ARG A 17 -2.88 39.30 -50.33
C ARG A 17 -2.04 40.21 -49.40
N ASN A 18 -2.65 40.85 -48.42
CA ASN A 18 -2.00 41.68 -47.42
C ASN A 18 -1.07 40.85 -46.47
N LEU A 19 -1.49 39.64 -46.13
CA LEU A 19 -0.66 38.68 -45.38
C LEU A 19 0.68 38.40 -46.10
N PHE A 20 0.66 38.23 -47.39
CA PHE A 20 1.86 37.99 -48.19
C PHE A 20 2.65 39.28 -48.53
N ALA A 21 2.01 40.45 -48.53
CA ALA A 21 2.67 41.75 -48.80
C ALA A 21 3.59 42.18 -47.64
N SER A 22 3.17 41.93 -46.38
CA SER A 22 3.93 42.33 -45.18
C SER A 22 4.59 41.15 -44.47
N ARG A 23 5.39 40.36 -45.19
CA ARG A 23 5.94 39.05 -44.75
C ARG A 23 6.57 39.05 -43.36
N ILE A 24 7.47 39.99 -43.06
CA ILE A 24 8.17 40.05 -41.77
C ILE A 24 7.22 40.29 -40.61
N LYS A 25 6.27 41.22 -40.74
CA LYS A 25 5.31 41.57 -39.70
C LYS A 25 4.34 40.42 -39.42
N THR A 26 3.79 39.84 -40.48
CA THR A 26 2.91 38.68 -40.41
C THR A 26 3.59 37.48 -39.77
N LEU A 27 4.88 37.29 -40.05
CA LEU A 27 5.68 36.20 -39.48
C LEU A 27 5.94 36.42 -37.98
N ILE A 28 6.18 37.67 -37.54
CA ILE A 28 6.36 38.00 -36.12
C ILE A 28 5.05 37.78 -35.34
N VAL A 29 3.94 38.40 -35.78
CA VAL A 29 2.65 38.26 -35.12
C VAL A 29 2.15 36.83 -35.17
N GLY A 30 2.26 36.18 -36.35
CA GLY A 30 1.90 34.80 -36.53
C GLY A 30 2.77 33.82 -35.71
N GLY A 31 4.07 34.10 -35.60
CA GLY A 31 4.97 33.34 -34.76
C GLY A 31 4.60 33.36 -33.27
N ILE A 32 4.14 34.53 -32.76
CA ILE A 32 3.65 34.64 -31.38
C ILE A 32 2.35 33.86 -31.20
N ILE A 33 1.42 33.95 -32.16
CA ILE A 33 0.18 33.15 -32.12
C ILE A 33 0.48 31.65 -32.17
N ALA A 34 1.36 31.22 -33.08
CA ALA A 34 1.79 29.83 -33.20
C ALA A 34 2.44 29.32 -31.93
N PHE A 35 3.29 30.13 -31.30
CA PHE A 35 3.92 29.78 -30.02
C PHE A 35 2.91 29.66 -28.87
N GLY A 36 1.93 30.57 -28.81
CA GLY A 36 0.83 30.50 -27.84
C GLY A 36 -0.01 29.22 -28.01
N ALA A 37 -0.40 28.89 -29.22
CA ALA A 37 -1.13 27.66 -29.54
C ALA A 37 -0.27 26.39 -29.27
N PHE A 38 1.02 26.42 -29.57
CA PHE A 38 1.96 25.37 -29.27
C PHE A 38 2.02 25.08 -27.76
N ILE A 39 2.21 26.11 -26.91
CA ILE A 39 2.27 25.94 -25.46
C ILE A 39 0.93 25.45 -24.91
N LEU A 40 -0.19 25.95 -25.46
CA LEU A 40 -1.53 25.53 -25.01
C LEU A 40 -1.73 24.02 -25.26
N VAL A 41 -1.46 23.54 -26.47
CA VAL A 41 -1.60 22.11 -26.83
C VAL A 41 -0.65 21.24 -25.99
N LEU A 42 0.60 21.67 -25.84
CA LEU A 42 1.57 20.94 -25.03
C LEU A 42 1.13 20.87 -23.56
N GLY A 43 0.75 22.00 -22.98
CA GLY A 43 0.34 22.10 -21.58
C GLY A 43 -0.91 21.29 -21.27
N THR A 44 -1.97 21.44 -22.07
CA THR A 44 -3.22 20.67 -21.87
C THR A 44 -3.02 19.18 -22.07
N SER A 45 -2.25 18.78 -23.11
CA SER A 45 -1.95 17.35 -23.36
C SER A 45 -1.14 16.69 -22.24
N LEU A 46 -0.18 17.41 -21.65
CA LEU A 46 0.58 16.90 -20.50
C LEU A 46 -0.32 16.77 -19.27
N LEU A 47 -1.17 17.78 -19.01
CA LEU A 47 -2.11 17.76 -17.89
C LEU A 47 -3.09 16.60 -17.97
N ASP A 48 -3.72 16.43 -19.12
CA ASP A 48 -4.68 15.34 -19.33
C ASP A 48 -4.01 13.98 -19.26
N SER A 49 -2.74 13.88 -19.68
CA SER A 49 -1.98 12.65 -19.61
C SER A 49 -1.65 12.27 -18.16
N VAL A 50 -1.23 13.24 -17.33
CA VAL A 50 -0.98 13.02 -15.90
C VAL A 50 -2.29 12.63 -15.20
N ASP A 51 -3.37 13.37 -15.44
CA ASP A 51 -4.66 13.10 -14.83
C ASP A 51 -5.19 11.70 -15.21
N SER A 52 -5.13 11.36 -16.48
CA SER A 52 -5.56 10.05 -16.98
C SER A 52 -4.66 8.91 -16.46
N ALA A 53 -3.35 9.15 -16.34
CA ALA A 53 -2.42 8.16 -15.80
C ALA A 53 -2.75 7.88 -14.34
N MET A 54 -2.91 8.93 -13.53
CA MET A 54 -3.18 8.83 -12.11
C MET A 54 -4.57 8.25 -11.83
N SER A 55 -5.60 8.71 -12.56
CA SER A 55 -6.95 8.16 -12.46
C SER A 55 -6.93 6.66 -12.71
N ARG A 56 -6.40 6.21 -13.83
CA ARG A 56 -6.32 4.78 -14.18
C ARG A 56 -5.49 3.98 -13.19
N SER A 57 -4.44 4.58 -12.62
CA SER A 57 -3.62 3.90 -11.63
C SER A 57 -4.38 3.64 -10.34
N ILE A 58 -5.08 4.64 -9.84
CA ILE A 58 -5.82 4.54 -8.59
C ILE A 58 -7.08 3.68 -8.76
N THR A 59 -7.85 3.94 -9.83
CA THR A 59 -9.10 3.19 -10.06
C THR A 59 -8.85 1.73 -10.41
N GLY A 60 -7.82 1.43 -11.21
CA GLY A 60 -7.45 0.07 -11.58
C GLY A 60 -6.64 -0.70 -10.52
N SER A 61 -6.29 -0.06 -9.40
CA SER A 61 -5.49 -0.69 -8.34
C SER A 61 -6.27 -0.88 -7.04
N ILE A 62 -7.01 0.15 -6.57
CA ILE A 62 -7.51 0.13 -5.19
C ILE A 62 -8.96 0.62 -5.08
N SER A 63 -9.33 1.72 -5.78
CA SER A 63 -10.60 2.39 -5.49
C SER A 63 -11.76 1.99 -6.39
N GLY A 64 -11.52 1.41 -7.56
CA GLY A 64 -12.54 1.39 -8.62
C GLY A 64 -12.89 2.81 -9.08
N ASP A 65 -13.88 2.96 -9.93
CA ASP A 65 -14.35 4.27 -10.40
C ASP A 65 -15.17 5.00 -9.34
N LEU A 66 -15.96 4.25 -8.58
CA LEU A 66 -16.77 4.72 -7.45
C LEU A 66 -16.56 3.82 -6.24
N GLN A 67 -16.77 4.38 -5.05
CA GLN A 67 -16.86 3.63 -3.81
C GLN A 67 -18.25 3.80 -3.20
N VAL A 68 -18.80 2.68 -2.74
CA VAL A 68 -20.09 2.62 -2.05
C VAL A 68 -19.86 2.15 -0.62
N TYR A 69 -20.44 2.85 0.35
CA TYR A 69 -20.36 2.53 1.78
C TYR A 69 -21.68 2.91 2.47
N SER A 70 -21.84 2.55 3.74
CA SER A 70 -23.08 2.85 4.47
C SER A 70 -23.22 4.34 4.75
N SER A 71 -24.39 4.92 4.46
CA SER A 71 -24.73 6.31 4.82
C SER A 71 -24.88 6.53 6.34
N GLU A 72 -24.95 5.46 7.14
CA GLU A 72 -25.00 5.51 8.59
C GLU A 72 -23.58 5.65 9.21
N SER A 73 -22.55 5.69 8.38
CA SER A 73 -21.17 5.88 8.82
C SER A 73 -20.98 7.26 9.43
N LYS A 74 -20.25 7.34 10.53
CA LYS A 74 -19.92 8.62 11.19
C LYS A 74 -18.89 9.41 10.43
N GLU A 75 -18.01 8.72 9.70
CA GLU A 75 -16.93 9.32 8.92
C GLU A 75 -17.11 9.02 7.45
N THR A 76 -16.52 9.87 6.62
CA THR A 76 -16.46 9.63 5.17
C THR A 76 -15.40 8.57 4.88
N LEU A 77 -15.69 7.64 3.99
CA LEU A 77 -14.76 6.60 3.59
C LEU A 77 -13.46 7.20 3.03
N ASP A 78 -12.34 6.78 3.59
CA ASP A 78 -11.00 7.00 3.04
C ASP A 78 -10.31 5.65 2.82
N VAL A 79 -10.15 5.28 1.55
CA VAL A 79 -9.55 3.99 1.13
C VAL A 79 -8.08 3.87 1.57
N PHE A 80 -7.36 4.98 1.68
CA PHE A 80 -5.99 4.97 2.20
C PHE A 80 -5.91 5.05 3.74
N GLY A 81 -7.05 5.13 4.40
CA GLY A 81 -7.17 5.25 5.85
C GLY A 81 -6.85 6.66 6.33
N GLY A 82 -7.72 7.21 7.19
CA GLY A 82 -7.49 8.51 7.83
C GLY A 82 -6.22 8.51 8.69
N PHE A 83 -5.76 9.71 9.09
CA PHE A 83 -4.59 9.93 9.96
C PHE A 83 -4.85 9.57 11.45
N GLY A 84 -5.67 8.58 11.75
CA GLY A 84 -5.99 8.20 13.13
C GLY A 84 -5.61 6.76 13.47
N PRO A 85 -5.26 6.48 14.73
CA PRO A 85 -5.00 5.12 15.19
C PRO A 85 -6.23 4.20 15.22
N SER A 86 -7.44 4.76 15.07
CA SER A 86 -8.71 4.04 15.11
C SER A 86 -9.26 3.64 13.73
N GLY A 87 -8.55 3.93 12.63
CA GLY A 87 -9.09 3.68 11.28
C GLY A 87 -10.34 4.52 10.97
N ASN A 88 -11.02 4.21 9.87
CA ASN A 88 -12.31 4.82 9.53
C ASN A 88 -13.43 4.18 10.34
N ASP A 89 -14.22 4.96 11.10
CA ASP A 89 -15.46 4.44 11.75
C ASP A 89 -16.60 4.32 10.70
N ILE A 90 -16.44 3.34 9.81
CA ILE A 90 -17.40 3.04 8.73
C ILE A 90 -18.43 2.05 9.24
N ALA A 91 -19.71 2.39 9.11
CA ALA A 91 -20.79 1.49 9.45
C ALA A 91 -20.84 0.31 8.48
N PRO A 92 -21.12 -0.91 8.97
CA PRO A 92 -21.19 -2.09 8.12
C PRO A 92 -22.41 -2.07 7.19
N ILE A 93 -22.24 -2.66 6.01
CA ILE A 93 -23.34 -3.00 5.10
C ILE A 93 -23.71 -4.46 5.38
N PRO A 94 -24.87 -4.75 5.99
CA PRO A 94 -25.19 -6.09 6.52
C PRO A 94 -25.51 -7.13 5.46
N ASP A 95 -26.12 -6.75 4.35
CA ASP A 95 -26.56 -7.65 3.26
C ASP A 95 -25.91 -7.24 1.95
N PHE A 96 -24.70 -7.73 1.75
CA PHE A 96 -23.95 -7.39 0.55
C PHE A 96 -24.57 -7.97 -0.72
N ALA A 97 -25.18 -9.16 -0.67
CA ALA A 97 -25.82 -9.78 -1.83
C ALA A 97 -26.91 -8.89 -2.42
N ARG A 98 -27.77 -8.33 -1.57
CA ARG A 98 -28.83 -7.38 -1.96
C ARG A 98 -28.26 -6.09 -2.53
N VAL A 99 -27.19 -5.55 -1.91
CA VAL A 99 -26.50 -4.35 -2.40
C VAL A 99 -25.89 -4.61 -3.77
N ARG A 100 -25.17 -5.72 -3.93
CA ARG A 100 -24.54 -6.09 -5.20
C ARG A 100 -25.57 -6.23 -6.32
N GLN A 101 -26.67 -6.92 -6.06
CA GLN A 101 -27.77 -7.08 -7.03
C GLN A 101 -28.36 -5.73 -7.44
N THR A 102 -28.60 -4.84 -6.48
CA THR A 102 -29.12 -3.49 -6.73
C THR A 102 -28.18 -2.68 -7.59
N LEU A 103 -26.88 -2.69 -7.28
CA LEU A 103 -25.87 -1.93 -8.01
C LEU A 103 -25.65 -2.46 -9.44
N LEU A 104 -25.61 -3.78 -9.62
CA LEU A 104 -25.51 -4.41 -10.94
C LEU A 104 -26.75 -4.17 -11.82
N GLY A 105 -27.89 -3.84 -11.22
CA GLY A 105 -29.09 -3.42 -11.92
C GLY A 105 -28.99 -2.02 -12.58
N VAL A 106 -27.99 -1.22 -12.23
CA VAL A 106 -27.75 0.09 -12.85
C VAL A 106 -27.01 -0.08 -14.20
N PRO A 107 -27.50 0.46 -15.31
CA PRO A 107 -27.00 0.13 -16.66
C PRO A 107 -25.52 0.36 -16.88
N ASN A 108 -24.94 1.41 -16.28
CA ASN A 108 -23.53 1.78 -16.45
C ASN A 108 -22.58 1.02 -15.50
N VAL A 109 -23.09 0.25 -14.55
CA VAL A 109 -22.25 -0.54 -13.65
C VAL A 109 -21.76 -1.80 -14.38
N ALA A 110 -20.47 -2.04 -14.33
CA ALA A 110 -19.80 -3.20 -14.93
C ALA A 110 -19.49 -4.30 -13.92
N ALA A 111 -18.96 -3.91 -12.74
CA ALA A 111 -18.60 -4.85 -11.67
C ALA A 111 -18.71 -4.17 -10.29
N VAL A 112 -18.95 -4.98 -9.26
CA VAL A 112 -19.00 -4.57 -7.86
C VAL A 112 -18.16 -5.54 -7.04
N VAL A 113 -17.09 -5.03 -6.42
CA VAL A 113 -16.15 -5.83 -5.64
C VAL A 113 -16.31 -5.52 -4.15
N PRO A 114 -16.60 -6.52 -3.31
CA PRO A 114 -16.72 -6.33 -1.86
C PRO A 114 -15.37 -5.96 -1.26
N MET A 115 -15.36 -5.02 -0.34
CA MET A 115 -14.14 -4.56 0.32
C MET A 115 -14.38 -4.28 1.80
N GLY A 116 -13.31 -4.38 2.56
CA GLY A 116 -13.18 -3.82 3.89
C GLY A 116 -11.74 -3.40 4.08
N ILE A 117 -11.51 -2.24 4.65
CA ILE A 117 -10.17 -1.69 4.84
C ILE A 117 -9.94 -1.47 6.32
N ASP A 118 -8.81 -1.99 6.82
CA ASP A 118 -8.44 -1.84 8.21
C ASP A 118 -6.92 -1.92 8.40
N MET A 119 -6.49 -1.70 9.63
CA MET A 119 -5.10 -1.83 10.07
C MET A 119 -4.99 -2.92 11.13
N ALA A 120 -3.94 -3.68 11.06
CA ALA A 120 -3.64 -4.70 12.06
C ALA A 120 -2.17 -4.65 12.47
N THR A 121 -1.94 -5.16 13.67
CA THR A 121 -0.59 -5.45 14.14
C THR A 121 -0.27 -6.88 13.80
N VAL A 122 0.84 -7.08 13.15
CA VAL A 122 1.36 -8.41 12.86
C VAL A 122 2.57 -8.64 13.74
N THR A 123 2.54 -9.74 14.45
CA THR A 123 3.73 -10.31 15.08
C THR A 123 4.27 -11.34 14.09
N ALA A 124 5.27 -10.95 13.32
CA ALA A 124 6.15 -11.94 12.71
C ALA A 124 6.86 -12.64 13.89
N GLY A 125 6.82 -13.96 13.98
CA GLY A 125 7.64 -14.66 14.95
C GLY A 125 9.09 -14.19 14.78
N ASN A 126 9.78 -13.93 15.89
CA ASN A 126 11.19 -13.56 15.79
C ASN A 126 12.02 -14.76 15.30
N SER A 127 13.27 -14.53 14.90
CA SER A 127 14.17 -15.61 14.44
C SER A 127 14.33 -16.71 15.50
N VAL A 128 14.25 -16.33 16.77
CA VAL A 128 14.33 -17.26 17.93
C VAL A 128 13.11 -18.18 17.96
N ASP A 129 11.89 -17.64 17.80
CA ASP A 129 10.66 -18.45 17.76
C ASP A 129 10.72 -19.54 16.69
N GLN A 130 11.28 -19.22 15.52
CA GLN A 130 11.39 -20.18 14.41
C GLN A 130 12.38 -21.31 14.72
N VAL A 131 13.52 -20.99 15.33
CA VAL A 131 14.50 -22.01 15.73
C VAL A 131 13.95 -22.88 16.86
N LEU A 132 13.23 -22.27 17.83
CA LEU A 132 12.56 -22.99 18.90
C LEU A 132 11.47 -23.94 18.38
N GLU A 133 10.68 -23.50 17.39
CA GLU A 133 9.67 -24.35 16.75
C GLU A 133 10.30 -25.55 16.03
N GLN A 134 11.41 -25.35 15.32
CA GLN A 134 12.17 -26.43 14.69
C GLN A 134 12.75 -27.40 15.74
N LEU A 135 13.32 -26.87 16.82
CA LEU A 135 13.87 -27.67 17.92
C LEU A 135 12.77 -28.49 18.61
N ARG A 136 11.60 -27.90 18.85
CA ARG A 136 10.41 -28.57 19.39
C ARG A 136 9.93 -29.70 18.47
N ALA A 137 9.89 -29.44 17.16
CA ALA A 137 9.50 -30.45 16.17
C ALA A 137 10.46 -31.63 16.17
N GLN A 138 11.77 -31.39 16.25
CA GLN A 138 12.76 -32.47 16.35
C GLN A 138 12.70 -33.22 17.70
N ALA A 139 12.52 -32.49 18.81
CA ALA A 139 12.35 -33.12 20.14
C ALA A 139 11.13 -34.06 20.17
N ASN A 140 10.00 -33.64 19.59
CA ASN A 140 8.79 -34.46 19.51
C ASN A 140 9.01 -35.71 18.63
N LYS A 141 9.68 -35.58 17.48
CA LYS A 141 10.01 -36.71 16.60
C LYS A 141 10.92 -37.74 17.33
N LEU A 142 11.94 -37.24 18.04
CA LEU A 142 12.83 -38.09 18.82
C LEU A 142 12.07 -38.83 19.94
N LYS A 143 11.18 -38.12 20.65
CA LYS A 143 10.34 -38.71 21.69
C LYS A 143 9.37 -39.77 21.14
N ALA A 144 8.86 -39.56 19.93
CA ALA A 144 7.97 -40.50 19.24
C ALA A 144 8.70 -41.69 18.59
N GLY A 145 10.05 -41.71 18.59
CA GLY A 145 10.86 -42.75 17.93
C GLY A 145 10.75 -42.71 16.40
N ASP A 146 10.44 -41.55 15.82
CA ASP A 146 10.30 -41.38 14.37
C ASP A 146 11.66 -41.57 13.67
N LYS A 147 11.67 -42.42 12.64
CA LYS A 147 12.87 -42.66 11.82
C LYS A 147 13.36 -41.43 11.05
N ALA A 148 12.49 -40.42 10.87
CA ALA A 148 12.83 -39.14 10.26
C ALA A 148 13.48 -38.14 11.25
N ALA A 149 13.58 -38.50 12.54
CA ALA A 149 14.26 -37.68 13.54
C ALA A 149 15.79 -37.76 13.36
N SER A 150 16.43 -36.59 13.33
CA SER A 150 17.89 -36.48 13.24
C SER A 150 18.45 -36.00 14.59
N PRO A 151 19.14 -36.84 15.35
CA PRO A 151 19.82 -36.41 16.59
C PRO A 151 20.86 -35.29 16.33
N ALA A 152 21.51 -35.31 15.17
CA ALA A 152 22.48 -34.29 14.80
C ALA A 152 21.80 -32.92 14.56
N ASP A 153 20.63 -32.88 13.90
CA ASP A 153 19.86 -31.64 13.69
C ASP A 153 19.31 -31.10 15.02
N TYR A 154 18.82 -32.00 15.89
CA TYR A 154 18.39 -31.62 17.25
C TYR A 154 19.52 -30.96 18.03
N GLN A 155 20.73 -31.57 18.05
CA GLN A 155 21.87 -31.00 18.75
C GLN A 155 22.32 -29.67 18.14
N SER A 156 22.34 -29.58 16.81
CA SER A 156 22.69 -28.34 16.10
C SER A 156 21.72 -27.19 16.43
N LEU A 157 20.39 -27.46 16.46
CA LEU A 157 19.39 -26.48 16.84
C LEU A 157 19.51 -26.08 18.32
N LYS A 158 19.76 -27.02 19.22
CA LYS A 158 20.01 -26.79 20.65
C LYS A 158 21.22 -25.87 20.85
N ASP A 159 22.33 -26.16 20.18
CA ASP A 159 23.54 -25.34 20.24
C ASP A 159 23.32 -23.95 19.65
N HIS A 160 22.51 -23.85 18.61
CA HIS A 160 22.13 -22.57 18.03
C HIS A 160 21.33 -21.71 19.01
N ILE A 161 20.31 -22.27 19.68
CA ILE A 161 19.54 -21.52 20.70
C ILE A 161 20.43 -21.09 21.86
N ARG A 162 21.34 -21.96 22.31
CA ARG A 162 22.32 -21.62 23.35
C ARG A 162 23.19 -20.44 22.95
N GLN A 163 23.65 -20.40 21.70
CA GLN A 163 24.39 -19.25 21.15
C GLN A 163 23.55 -17.98 21.12
N ILE A 164 22.26 -18.05 20.73
CA ILE A 164 21.33 -16.92 20.75
C ILE A 164 21.18 -16.37 22.17
N VAL A 165 20.96 -17.22 23.17
CA VAL A 165 20.86 -16.81 24.58
C VAL A 165 22.13 -16.06 25.03
N HIS A 166 23.31 -16.55 24.63
CA HIS A 166 24.58 -15.87 24.95
C HIS A 166 24.74 -14.52 24.27
N VAL A 167 24.23 -14.36 23.03
CA VAL A 167 24.18 -13.07 22.33
C VAL A 167 23.28 -12.10 23.08
N LEU A 168 22.09 -12.55 23.51
CA LEU A 168 21.16 -11.73 24.30
C LEU A 168 21.73 -11.33 25.66
N GLU A 169 22.48 -12.21 26.33
CA GLU A 169 23.19 -11.90 27.57
C GLU A 169 24.19 -10.76 27.37
N THR A 170 25.01 -10.85 26.34
CA THR A 170 26.01 -9.83 25.99
C THR A 170 25.35 -8.48 25.68
N ASP A 171 24.20 -8.50 25.03
CA ASP A 171 23.44 -7.28 24.66
C ASP A 171 22.84 -6.58 25.90
N ILE A 172 22.29 -7.36 26.83
CA ILE A 172 21.79 -6.82 28.11
C ILE A 172 22.94 -6.24 28.94
N GLU A 173 24.09 -6.88 28.99
CA GLU A 173 25.27 -6.33 29.70
C GLU A 173 25.73 -4.99 29.09
N ASN A 174 25.69 -4.88 27.78
CA ASN A 174 25.99 -3.63 27.09
C ASN A 174 24.93 -2.55 27.32
N SER A 175 23.64 -2.95 27.38
CA SER A 175 22.51 -2.04 27.63
C SER A 175 22.49 -1.51 29.07
N LYS A 176 22.88 -2.30 30.08
CA LYS A 176 23.03 -1.89 31.49
C LYS A 176 24.01 -0.72 31.66
N ARG A 177 24.98 -0.56 30.75
CA ARG A 177 25.93 0.56 30.77
C ARG A 177 25.31 1.89 30.31
N VAL A 178 24.13 1.85 29.67
CA VAL A 178 23.50 3.02 29.03
C VAL A 178 22.21 3.45 29.73
N ARG A 179 21.48 2.56 30.39
CA ARG A 179 20.19 2.84 31.05
C ARG A 179 20.23 2.42 32.52
N SER A 180 19.94 3.37 33.43
CA SER A 180 19.76 3.11 34.84
C SER A 180 18.26 2.88 35.14
N ASN A 181 17.99 1.77 35.87
CA ASN A 181 16.79 1.45 36.66
C ASN A 181 15.43 1.37 35.96
N ASP A 182 15.05 0.12 35.60
CA ASP A 182 13.66 -0.34 35.60
C ASP A 182 13.63 -1.76 36.21
N GLU A 183 12.69 -2.03 37.13
CA GLU A 183 12.53 -3.35 37.79
C GLU A 183 12.28 -4.48 36.78
N GLN A 184 11.55 -4.20 35.69
CA GLN A 184 11.27 -5.15 34.61
C GLN A 184 12.54 -5.59 33.88
N ASN A 185 13.48 -4.68 33.66
CA ASN A 185 14.80 -4.99 33.11
C ASN A 185 15.64 -5.91 34.02
N SER A 186 15.35 -5.96 35.33
CA SER A 186 16.04 -6.82 36.26
C SER A 186 15.54 -8.27 36.22
N GLU A 187 14.25 -8.51 35.97
CA GLU A 187 13.67 -9.86 35.82
C GLU A 187 14.06 -10.49 34.47
N ASP A 188 14.03 -9.72 33.40
CA ASP A 188 14.46 -10.16 32.08
C ASP A 188 15.94 -10.53 32.06
N ALA A 189 16.78 -9.72 32.70
CA ALA A 189 18.20 -10.00 32.85
C ALA A 189 18.47 -11.30 33.66
N LYS A 190 17.68 -11.55 34.71
CA LYS A 190 17.78 -12.80 35.48
C LYS A 190 17.37 -14.02 34.64
N ALA A 191 16.26 -13.91 33.89
CA ALA A 191 15.80 -14.99 33.04
C ALA A 191 16.86 -15.37 31.98
N ILE A 192 17.51 -14.38 31.33
CA ILE A 192 18.58 -14.64 30.39
C ILE A 192 19.81 -15.21 31.10
N GLN A 193 20.18 -14.70 32.25
CA GLN A 193 21.31 -15.22 33.03
C GLN A 193 21.09 -16.67 33.48
N GLU A 194 19.86 -17.06 33.87
CA GLU A 194 19.50 -18.43 34.19
C GLU A 194 19.61 -19.34 32.97
N ALA A 195 19.09 -18.88 31.80
CA ALA A 195 19.14 -19.63 30.55
C ALA A 195 20.56 -19.70 29.93
N SER A 196 21.47 -18.78 30.28
CA SER A 196 22.88 -18.81 29.80
C SER A 196 23.76 -19.80 30.56
N GLN A 197 23.35 -20.23 31.79
CA GLN A 197 24.14 -21.14 32.59
C GLN A 197 24.23 -22.54 31.99
N ASP A 198 25.39 -23.18 32.14
CA ASP A 198 25.61 -24.57 31.72
C ASP A 198 24.63 -25.54 32.39
N SER A 199 24.21 -25.27 33.63
CA SER A 199 23.23 -26.07 34.36
C SER A 199 21.90 -26.23 33.64
N PHE A 200 21.40 -25.15 33.01
CA PHE A 200 20.18 -25.17 32.22
C PHE A 200 20.27 -26.12 31.02
N TRP A 201 21.38 -26.09 30.32
CA TRP A 201 21.59 -26.91 29.11
C TRP A 201 21.94 -28.37 29.43
N ASN A 202 22.56 -28.64 30.60
CA ASN A 202 22.86 -30.00 31.05
C ASN A 202 21.59 -30.79 31.43
N THR A 203 20.55 -30.09 31.89
CA THR A 203 19.25 -30.70 32.24
C THR A 203 18.27 -30.68 31.07
N PHE A 204 18.59 -29.99 29.98
CA PHE A 204 17.69 -29.77 28.82
C PHE A 204 17.19 -31.08 28.21
N ASP A 205 18.06 -32.07 28.03
CA ASP A 205 17.72 -33.36 27.39
C ASP A 205 16.87 -34.27 28.30
N ALA A 206 16.83 -34.02 29.61
CA ALA A 206 15.97 -34.74 30.55
C ALA A 206 14.51 -34.27 30.44
N ASP A 207 14.26 -32.98 30.21
CA ASP A 207 12.94 -32.38 29.99
C ASP A 207 13.00 -31.32 28.89
N PRO A 208 13.10 -31.73 27.61
CA PRO A 208 13.21 -30.76 26.49
C PRO A 208 12.02 -29.86 26.35
N LEU A 209 10.78 -30.34 26.62
CA LEU A 209 9.55 -29.57 26.42
C LEU A 209 9.38 -28.49 27.49
N GLY A 210 9.72 -28.79 28.76
CA GLY A 210 9.69 -27.81 29.83
C GLY A 210 10.71 -26.68 29.62
N HIS A 211 11.93 -27.02 29.20
CA HIS A 211 12.97 -26.04 28.89
C HIS A 211 12.59 -25.17 27.66
N LEU A 212 12.00 -25.78 26.63
CA LEU A 212 11.48 -25.02 25.46
C LEU A 212 10.39 -24.05 25.87
N GLU A 213 9.49 -24.40 26.79
CA GLU A 213 8.46 -23.51 27.29
C GLU A 213 9.05 -22.29 27.99
N VAL A 214 10.10 -22.45 28.77
CA VAL A 214 10.84 -21.34 29.38
C VAL A 214 11.47 -20.44 28.31
N LEU A 215 12.12 -21.03 27.32
CA LEU A 215 12.74 -20.28 26.23
C LEU A 215 11.71 -19.51 25.38
N GLU A 216 10.59 -20.13 25.06
CA GLU A 216 9.51 -19.50 24.28
C GLU A 216 8.80 -18.37 25.01
N ASN A 217 8.53 -18.56 26.31
CA ASN A 217 7.71 -17.60 27.07
C ASN A 217 8.53 -16.48 27.70
N ARG A 218 9.80 -16.72 28.05
CA ARG A 218 10.63 -15.74 28.79
C ARG A 218 11.79 -15.19 27.96
N ILE A 219 12.38 -15.97 27.06
CA ILE A 219 13.59 -15.57 26.34
C ILE A 219 13.26 -15.05 24.92
N ALA A 220 12.42 -15.76 24.16
CA ALA A 220 12.07 -15.35 22.80
C ALA A 220 11.45 -13.95 22.72
N PRO A 221 10.58 -13.49 23.65
CA PRO A 221 10.07 -12.11 23.63
C PRO A 221 11.14 -11.03 23.83
N LEU A 222 12.30 -11.38 24.40
CA LEU A 222 13.39 -10.44 24.67
C LEU A 222 14.31 -10.26 23.44
N ALA A 223 14.20 -11.13 22.46
CA ALA A 223 14.90 -10.92 21.19
C ALA A 223 14.34 -9.69 20.48
N SER A 224 15.18 -8.66 20.36
CA SER A 224 14.78 -7.33 19.85
C SER A 224 14.42 -7.28 18.36
N ASP A 225 14.44 -8.41 17.66
CA ASP A 225 14.04 -8.52 16.27
C ASP A 225 12.54 -8.74 16.05
N ALA A 226 11.76 -8.90 17.15
CA ALA A 226 10.31 -8.91 17.12
C ALA A 226 9.75 -7.51 16.83
N ASP A 227 9.95 -7.01 15.62
CA ASP A 227 9.30 -5.77 15.19
C ASP A 227 7.79 -6.00 15.07
N MET A 228 7.02 -5.20 15.78
CA MET A 228 5.58 -5.08 15.53
C MET A 228 5.40 -4.37 14.19
N LEU A 229 4.89 -5.10 13.21
CA LEU A 229 4.56 -4.54 11.90
C LEU A 229 3.11 -4.04 11.94
N PHE A 230 2.90 -2.77 11.60
CA PHE A 230 1.57 -2.23 11.37
C PHE A 230 1.24 -2.37 9.89
N LEU A 231 0.31 -3.28 9.58
CA LEU A 231 -0.08 -3.56 8.21
C LEU A 231 -1.47 -3.00 7.93
N ARG A 232 -1.58 -2.25 6.83
CA ARG A 232 -2.87 -1.94 6.21
C ARG A 232 -3.24 -3.05 5.25
N TYR A 233 -4.50 -3.44 5.25
CA TYR A 233 -4.97 -4.51 4.39
C TYR A 233 -6.39 -4.28 3.90
N ILE A 234 -6.66 -4.86 2.75
CA ILE A 234 -7.98 -4.92 2.12
C ILE A 234 -8.48 -6.34 2.27
N GLY A 235 -9.58 -6.51 3.00
CA GLY A 235 -10.36 -7.75 3.00
C GLY A 235 -11.30 -7.74 1.80
N THR A 236 -11.20 -8.75 0.93
CA THR A 236 -11.97 -8.77 -0.33
C THR A 236 -12.18 -10.21 -0.80
N ASP A 237 -13.00 -10.40 -1.84
CA ASP A 237 -12.94 -11.62 -2.65
C ASP A 237 -11.70 -11.58 -3.55
N PRO A 238 -10.67 -12.42 -3.28
CA PRO A 238 -9.42 -12.34 -4.03
C PRO A 238 -9.58 -12.59 -5.53
N ALA A 239 -10.53 -13.46 -5.92
CA ALA A 239 -10.75 -13.80 -7.31
C ALA A 239 -11.46 -12.68 -8.07
N GLU A 240 -12.41 -12.01 -7.45
CA GLU A 240 -13.09 -10.85 -8.04
C GLU A 240 -12.17 -9.64 -8.06
N PHE A 241 -11.40 -9.42 -6.99
CA PHE A 241 -10.44 -8.34 -6.91
C PHE A 241 -9.41 -8.44 -8.04
N GLN A 242 -8.79 -9.60 -8.22
CA GLN A 242 -7.80 -9.81 -9.29
C GLN A 242 -8.39 -9.62 -10.69
N ARG A 243 -9.68 -9.93 -10.87
CA ARG A 243 -10.37 -9.80 -12.16
C ARG A 243 -10.75 -8.36 -12.48
N ALA A 244 -11.17 -7.59 -11.46
CA ALA A 244 -11.65 -6.23 -11.62
C ALA A 244 -10.51 -5.20 -11.61
N PHE A 245 -9.48 -5.41 -10.78
CA PHE A 245 -8.32 -4.54 -10.65
C PHE A 245 -7.19 -5.01 -11.56
N ASP A 246 -7.23 -4.58 -12.82
CA ASP A 246 -6.33 -5.01 -13.91
C ASP A 246 -4.86 -4.62 -13.71
N ARG A 247 -4.57 -3.76 -12.76
CA ARG A 247 -3.21 -3.33 -12.42
C ARG A 247 -2.53 -4.17 -11.35
N MET A 248 -3.24 -5.11 -10.74
CA MET A 248 -2.64 -6.05 -9.80
C MET A 248 -1.81 -7.09 -10.56
N THR A 249 -0.55 -7.24 -10.18
CA THR A 249 0.36 -8.26 -10.71
C THR A 249 0.97 -9.06 -9.57
N VAL A 250 0.98 -10.39 -9.68
CA VAL A 250 1.65 -11.27 -8.72
C VAL A 250 3.13 -11.32 -9.04
N ILE A 251 3.98 -10.98 -8.06
CA ILE A 251 5.44 -10.91 -8.18
C ILE A 251 6.08 -12.22 -7.74
N ALA A 252 5.57 -12.82 -6.67
CA ALA A 252 6.07 -14.09 -6.13
C ALA A 252 4.90 -14.90 -5.54
N GLY A 253 5.02 -16.22 -5.60
CA GLY A 253 3.96 -17.13 -5.13
C GLY A 253 2.78 -17.20 -6.08
N GLN A 254 1.57 -17.26 -5.54
CA GLN A 254 0.32 -17.39 -6.29
C GLN A 254 -0.79 -16.55 -5.64
N PRO A 255 -1.86 -16.21 -6.36
CA PRO A 255 -3.04 -15.58 -5.77
C PRO A 255 -3.67 -16.48 -4.72
N ILE A 256 -4.42 -15.89 -3.78
CA ILE A 256 -5.22 -16.65 -2.83
C ILE A 256 -6.25 -17.48 -3.60
N PRO A 257 -6.25 -18.82 -3.49
CA PRO A 257 -7.21 -19.66 -4.22
C PRO A 257 -8.63 -19.42 -3.73
N LYS A 258 -9.60 -19.57 -4.63
CA LYS A 258 -11.02 -19.43 -4.28
C LYS A 258 -11.41 -20.42 -3.16
N GLY A 259 -12.08 -19.91 -2.14
CA GLY A 259 -12.50 -20.71 -0.99
C GLY A 259 -11.41 -20.96 0.05
N GLN A 260 -10.23 -20.36 -0.10
CA GLN A 260 -9.14 -20.50 0.86
C GLN A 260 -8.92 -19.19 1.63
N ARG A 261 -8.61 -19.34 2.92
CA ARG A 261 -8.19 -18.24 3.78
C ARG A 261 -6.72 -17.92 3.53
N GLY A 262 -6.40 -16.66 3.40
CA GLY A 262 -5.01 -16.30 3.14
C GLY A 262 -4.73 -14.82 3.10
N PHE A 263 -3.44 -14.56 2.96
CA PHE A 263 -2.86 -13.23 2.94
C PHE A 263 -1.86 -13.09 1.78
N MET A 264 -1.78 -11.90 1.22
CA MET A 264 -0.76 -11.53 0.25
C MET A 264 -0.14 -10.20 0.66
N PHE A 265 1.18 -10.16 0.70
CA PHE A 265 1.90 -8.91 0.91
C PHE A 265 1.93 -8.07 -0.36
N SER A 266 1.82 -6.75 -0.20
CA SER A 266 2.26 -5.85 -1.25
C SER A 266 3.78 -5.87 -1.37
N GLN A 267 4.30 -5.69 -2.57
CA GLN A 267 5.75 -5.62 -2.81
C GLN A 267 6.42 -4.52 -1.96
N TYR A 268 5.76 -3.37 -1.84
CA TYR A 268 6.26 -2.28 -1.02
C TYR A 268 6.47 -2.69 0.44
N VAL A 269 5.46 -3.29 1.08
CA VAL A 269 5.55 -3.76 2.46
C VAL A 269 6.58 -4.88 2.59
N TYR A 270 6.59 -5.80 1.64
CA TYR A 270 7.51 -6.95 1.66
C TYR A 270 8.98 -6.51 1.60
N GLU A 271 9.31 -5.56 0.71
CA GLU A 271 10.68 -5.04 0.57
C GLU A 271 11.05 -4.00 1.65
N GLU A 272 10.10 -3.16 2.09
CA GLU A 272 10.39 -2.04 2.99
C GLU A 272 10.16 -2.35 4.47
N GLN A 273 9.41 -3.42 4.81
CA GLN A 273 9.09 -3.73 6.20
C GLN A 273 9.41 -5.18 6.58
N VAL A 274 9.12 -6.16 5.74
CA VAL A 274 9.31 -7.60 6.04
C VAL A 274 10.75 -8.04 5.82
N LYS A 275 11.45 -7.46 4.85
CA LYS A 275 12.87 -7.73 4.58
C LYS A 275 13.75 -7.27 5.74
N LEU A 276 14.87 -7.93 5.99
CA LEU A 276 15.86 -7.55 7.02
C LEU A 276 16.29 -6.08 6.90
N LYS A 277 16.45 -5.39 8.03
CA LYS A 277 16.83 -3.97 8.06
C LYS A 277 18.17 -3.72 7.38
N THR A 278 19.15 -4.59 7.60
CA THR A 278 20.47 -4.53 6.94
C THR A 278 20.36 -4.59 5.43
N ALA A 279 19.58 -5.54 4.90
CA ALA A 279 19.34 -5.68 3.46
C ALA A 279 18.58 -4.48 2.88
N ARG A 280 17.51 -4.02 3.54
CA ARG A 280 16.73 -2.84 3.13
C ARG A 280 17.60 -1.58 3.03
N THR A 281 18.47 -1.39 4.02
CA THR A 281 19.38 -0.24 4.04
C THR A 281 20.34 -0.28 2.87
N LEU A 282 20.90 -1.45 2.55
CA LEU A 282 21.76 -1.63 1.38
C LEU A 282 21.02 -1.30 0.07
N ASP A 283 19.79 -1.77 -0.06
CA ASP A 283 18.96 -1.50 -1.25
C ASP A 283 18.60 -0.02 -1.39
N LYS A 284 18.29 0.66 -0.28
CA LYS A 284 18.03 2.12 -0.28
C LYS A 284 19.25 2.90 -0.76
N VAL A 285 20.42 2.57 -0.25
CA VAL A 285 21.68 3.22 -0.67
C VAL A 285 21.97 2.90 -2.15
N LYS A 286 21.77 1.64 -2.58
CA LYS A 286 21.95 1.24 -3.97
C LYS A 286 21.01 2.01 -4.90
N LYS A 287 19.73 2.09 -4.57
CA LYS A 287 18.70 2.85 -5.33
C LYS A 287 19.07 4.33 -5.43
N ALA A 288 19.55 4.95 -4.33
CA ALA A 288 19.97 6.35 -4.31
C ALA A 288 21.15 6.60 -5.25
N ARG A 289 22.14 5.69 -5.25
CA ARG A 289 23.32 5.78 -6.11
C ARG A 289 22.98 5.57 -7.59
N ASP A 290 22.19 4.55 -7.90
CA ASP A 290 21.92 4.17 -9.30
C ASP A 290 20.91 5.12 -9.98
N ILE A 291 19.85 5.50 -9.28
CA ILE A 291 18.75 6.30 -9.85
C ILE A 291 19.03 7.79 -9.68
N ARG A 292 19.35 8.22 -8.45
CA ARG A 292 19.56 9.65 -8.12
C ARG A 292 21.00 10.11 -8.32
N ARG A 293 21.92 9.17 -8.59
CA ARG A 293 23.37 9.41 -8.75
C ARG A 293 24.00 10.12 -7.53
N GLU A 294 23.44 9.88 -6.36
CA GLU A 294 23.93 10.41 -5.10
C GLU A 294 25.22 9.72 -4.66
N ARG A 295 26.08 10.43 -3.93
CA ARG A 295 27.31 9.89 -3.37
C ARG A 295 27.21 9.82 -1.85
N ILE A 296 27.63 8.69 -1.27
CA ILE A 296 27.63 8.48 0.19
C ILE A 296 28.38 9.59 0.90
N ALA A 297 29.54 9.99 0.38
CA ALA A 297 30.37 11.03 1.00
C ALA A 297 29.71 12.43 1.03
N LYS A 298 28.72 12.71 0.18
CA LYS A 298 28.10 14.03 0.06
C LYS A 298 26.72 14.12 0.74
N GLU A 299 26.00 12.99 0.86
CA GLU A 299 24.64 12.96 1.35
C GLU A 299 24.57 12.52 2.82
N PRO A 300 24.20 13.41 3.75
CA PRO A 300 24.14 13.09 5.19
C PRO A 300 23.21 11.94 5.51
N GLU A 301 22.12 11.79 4.75
CA GLU A 301 21.15 10.69 4.92
C GLU A 301 21.81 9.33 4.61
N LEU A 302 22.57 9.24 3.50
CA LEU A 302 23.25 8.00 3.14
C LEU A 302 24.35 7.65 4.15
N GLN A 303 25.08 8.66 4.67
CA GLN A 303 26.07 8.45 5.72
C GLN A 303 25.43 7.91 7.01
N ARG A 304 24.27 8.48 7.39
CA ARG A 304 23.49 8.00 8.54
C ARG A 304 23.04 6.54 8.35
N LEU A 305 22.46 6.22 7.19
CA LEU A 305 22.02 4.85 6.86
C LEU A 305 23.16 3.84 6.94
N ILE A 306 24.33 4.16 6.40
CA ILE A 306 25.52 3.29 6.48
C ILE A 306 25.99 3.12 7.93
N LYS A 307 26.02 4.20 8.72
CA LYS A 307 26.41 4.14 10.13
C LYS A 307 25.43 3.30 10.96
N GLU A 308 24.13 3.51 10.76
CA GLU A 308 23.08 2.73 11.42
C GLU A 308 23.19 1.26 11.04
N ASN A 309 23.41 0.94 9.75
CA ASN A 309 23.54 -0.43 9.28
C ASN A 309 24.71 -1.17 9.90
N ALA A 310 25.84 -0.50 10.14
CA ALA A 310 26.98 -1.09 10.82
C ALA A 310 26.70 -1.50 12.29
N ASN A 311 25.64 -0.94 12.88
CA ASN A 311 25.18 -1.28 14.23
C ASN A 311 24.07 -2.35 14.26
N LEU A 312 23.46 -2.66 13.10
CA LEU A 312 22.36 -3.63 12.98
C LEU A 312 22.81 -5.08 12.73
N THR A 313 24.05 -5.41 13.14
CA THR A 313 24.62 -6.75 12.89
C THR A 313 23.92 -7.86 13.66
N GLN A 314 23.23 -7.53 14.75
CA GLN A 314 22.57 -8.49 15.63
C GLN A 314 21.50 -9.31 14.90
N GLU A 315 20.69 -8.70 14.01
CA GLU A 315 19.68 -9.46 13.25
C GLU A 315 20.27 -10.55 12.34
N ILE A 316 21.55 -10.41 11.96
CA ILE A 316 22.28 -11.43 11.22
C ILE A 316 22.85 -12.46 12.20
N LEU A 317 23.48 -12.02 13.29
CA LEU A 317 24.11 -12.90 14.27
C LEU A 317 23.11 -13.89 14.89
N LEU A 318 21.88 -13.45 15.14
CA LEU A 318 20.81 -14.32 15.67
C LEU A 318 20.41 -15.45 14.72
N GLN A 319 20.70 -15.32 13.42
CA GLN A 319 20.40 -16.34 12.42
C GLN A 319 21.55 -17.33 12.17
N LEU A 320 22.76 -17.02 12.65
CA LEU A 320 23.94 -17.84 12.37
C LEU A 320 24.05 -19.04 13.32
N SER A 321 23.98 -20.24 12.77
CA SER A 321 24.42 -21.47 13.47
C SER A 321 25.92 -21.53 13.57
N GLY A 322 26.47 -22.48 14.35
CA GLY A 322 27.92 -22.65 14.49
C GLY A 322 28.66 -22.81 13.16
N THR A 323 28.12 -23.61 12.25
CA THR A 323 28.70 -23.84 10.91
C THR A 323 28.64 -22.62 10.01
N THR A 324 27.50 -21.90 10.02
CA THR A 324 27.34 -20.66 9.24
C THR A 324 28.18 -19.54 9.81
N THR A 325 28.39 -19.47 11.12
CA THR A 325 29.31 -18.53 11.79
C THR A 325 30.73 -18.68 11.27
N GLU A 326 31.24 -19.90 11.18
CA GLU A 326 32.59 -20.16 10.63
C GLU A 326 32.68 -19.80 9.14
N LEU A 327 31.63 -20.10 8.37
CA LEU A 327 31.56 -19.72 6.97
C LEU A 327 31.61 -18.18 6.81
N PHE A 328 30.82 -17.44 7.59
CA PHE A 328 30.83 -15.98 7.59
C PHE A 328 32.19 -15.44 8.01
N ARG A 329 32.79 -15.97 9.07
CA ARG A 329 34.11 -15.57 9.54
C ARG A 329 35.15 -15.71 8.43
N SER A 330 35.20 -16.88 7.78
CA SER A 330 36.20 -17.15 6.74
C SER A 330 36.02 -16.22 5.53
N LYS A 331 34.78 -16.03 5.06
CA LYS A 331 34.45 -15.16 3.91
C LYS A 331 34.74 -13.69 4.21
N LEU A 332 34.32 -13.19 5.39
CA LEU A 332 34.53 -11.81 5.79
C LEU A 332 36.02 -11.48 6.01
N ARG A 333 36.77 -12.38 6.64
CA ARG A 333 38.23 -12.24 6.80
C ARG A 333 38.93 -12.14 5.46
N ALA A 334 38.57 -12.99 4.51
CA ALA A 334 39.14 -12.98 3.18
C ALA A 334 38.89 -11.65 2.45
N LEU A 335 37.64 -11.13 2.52
CA LEU A 335 37.27 -9.85 1.89
C LEU A 335 37.92 -8.66 2.56
N LEU A 336 37.91 -8.61 3.91
CA LEU A 336 38.39 -7.47 4.70
C LEU A 336 39.89 -7.53 4.98
N GLN A 337 40.57 -8.63 4.62
CA GLN A 337 41.97 -8.90 4.96
C GLN A 337 42.25 -8.74 6.47
N SER A 338 41.28 -9.15 7.31
CA SER A 338 41.28 -8.96 8.76
C SER A 338 41.60 -10.29 9.47
N GLN A 339 42.28 -10.20 10.64
CA GLN A 339 42.53 -11.34 11.53
C GLN A 339 41.53 -11.40 12.70
N GLU A 340 40.52 -10.50 12.71
CA GLU A 340 39.50 -10.47 13.78
C GLU A 340 38.78 -11.84 13.89
N ALA A 341 38.56 -12.30 15.09
CA ALA A 341 37.90 -13.56 15.36
C ALA A 341 36.38 -13.41 15.55
N ASP A 342 35.97 -12.24 16.00
CA ASP A 342 34.58 -11.93 16.29
C ASP A 342 33.81 -11.57 15.00
N VAL A 343 32.79 -12.39 14.69
CA VAL A 343 31.96 -12.20 13.47
C VAL A 343 31.14 -10.93 13.55
N GLY A 344 30.70 -10.50 14.74
CA GLY A 344 29.97 -9.26 14.93
C GLY A 344 30.81 -8.04 14.57
N LYS A 345 32.08 -8.02 14.99
CA LYS A 345 33.02 -6.96 14.62
C LYS A 345 33.35 -6.98 13.13
N LEU A 346 33.52 -8.18 12.54
CA LEU A 346 33.74 -8.32 11.10
C LEU A 346 32.55 -7.80 10.30
N LEU A 347 31.30 -8.12 10.72
CA LEU A 347 30.09 -7.60 10.09
C LEU A 347 29.99 -6.06 10.25
N ALA A 348 30.27 -5.52 11.44
CA ALA A 348 30.26 -4.09 11.66
C ALA A 348 31.29 -3.37 10.77
N GLU A 349 32.49 -3.93 10.59
CA GLU A 349 33.50 -3.41 9.66
C GLU A 349 33.05 -3.56 8.20
N PHE A 350 32.44 -4.69 7.84
CA PHE A 350 31.90 -4.93 6.52
C PHE A 350 30.84 -3.90 6.12
N PHE A 351 29.93 -3.54 7.03
CA PHE A 351 28.88 -2.56 6.78
C PHE A 351 29.35 -1.10 6.84
N ARG A 352 30.60 -0.80 7.26
CA ARG A 352 31.22 0.53 7.11
C ARG A 352 31.60 0.76 5.66
N MET A 353 30.60 1.08 4.84
CA MET A 353 30.75 1.25 3.41
C MET A 353 30.94 2.72 3.02
N ASN A 354 31.60 2.95 1.88
CA ASN A 354 31.82 4.23 1.27
C ASN A 354 31.66 4.15 -0.26
N ASP A 355 31.83 5.26 -0.97
CA ASP A 355 31.64 5.28 -2.42
C ASP A 355 32.59 4.34 -3.18
N ALA A 356 33.75 4.00 -2.65
CA ALA A 356 34.74 3.15 -3.32
C ALA A 356 34.44 1.66 -3.18
N ASN A 357 33.94 1.24 -1.99
CA ASN A 357 33.75 -0.20 -1.69
C ASN A 357 32.29 -0.65 -1.70
N PHE A 358 31.32 0.26 -1.84
CA PHE A 358 29.89 -0.06 -1.71
C PHE A 358 29.44 -1.11 -2.73
N ASP A 359 29.77 -0.93 -4.01
CA ASP A 359 29.26 -1.83 -5.06
C ASP A 359 29.86 -3.25 -4.98
N GLU A 360 31.11 -3.36 -4.54
CA GLU A 360 31.76 -4.64 -4.27
C GLU A 360 31.11 -5.34 -3.07
N ARG A 361 30.96 -4.63 -1.94
CA ARG A 361 30.39 -5.18 -0.72
C ARG A 361 28.88 -5.47 -0.87
N TYR A 362 28.16 -4.68 -1.64
CA TYR A 362 26.75 -4.93 -1.98
C TYR A 362 26.61 -6.26 -2.71
N ARG A 363 27.39 -6.49 -3.78
CA ARG A 363 27.40 -7.77 -4.50
C ARG A 363 27.83 -8.92 -3.59
N PHE A 364 28.88 -8.74 -2.81
CA PHE A 364 29.34 -9.76 -1.88
C PHE A 364 28.26 -10.13 -0.86
N TYR A 365 27.52 -9.16 -0.34
CA TYR A 365 26.40 -9.44 0.56
C TYR A 365 25.37 -10.35 -0.09
N TYR A 366 24.88 -10.00 -1.26
CA TYR A 366 23.84 -10.77 -1.94
C TYR A 366 24.33 -12.11 -2.51
N ASP A 367 25.54 -12.18 -3.04
CA ASP A 367 26.08 -13.38 -3.67
C ASP A 367 26.64 -14.38 -2.66
N GLN A 368 27.21 -13.90 -1.55
CA GLN A 368 27.98 -14.74 -0.63
C GLN A 368 27.37 -14.91 0.76
N LEU A 369 26.71 -13.90 1.31
CA LEU A 369 26.15 -13.93 2.67
C LEU A 369 24.66 -14.25 2.67
N ALA A 370 23.88 -13.55 1.86
CA ALA A 370 22.43 -13.66 1.78
C ALA A 370 21.88 -15.07 1.53
N PRO A 371 22.53 -15.96 0.72
CA PRO A 371 22.03 -17.33 0.55
C PRO A 371 21.99 -18.17 1.83
N SER A 372 22.75 -17.78 2.85
CA SER A 372 22.78 -18.44 4.17
C SER A 372 21.92 -17.73 5.22
N LEU A 373 21.19 -16.69 4.82
CA LEU A 373 20.33 -15.88 5.69
C LEU A 373 18.87 -15.99 5.26
N GLN A 374 17.98 -15.86 6.22
CA GLN A 374 16.58 -15.62 5.96
C GLN A 374 16.37 -14.10 5.75
N LEU A 375 16.37 -13.65 4.50
CA LEU A 375 16.26 -12.23 4.15
C LEU A 375 14.90 -11.62 4.49
N TYR A 376 13.85 -12.41 4.59
CA TYR A 376 12.49 -11.95 4.90
C TYR A 376 12.00 -12.63 6.17
N LYS A 377 11.48 -11.85 7.11
CA LYS A 377 10.95 -12.34 8.40
C LYS A 377 9.77 -13.31 8.23
N VAL A 378 9.01 -13.13 7.15
CA VAL A 378 7.91 -14.00 6.73
C VAL A 378 8.09 -14.29 5.25
N ARG A 379 8.09 -15.56 4.86
CA ARG A 379 8.24 -15.99 3.47
C ARG A 379 6.89 -16.36 2.87
N VAL A 380 6.80 -16.33 1.55
CA VAL A 380 5.69 -16.96 0.84
C VAL A 380 5.68 -18.46 1.18
N GLY A 381 4.54 -18.95 1.66
CA GLY A 381 4.40 -20.31 2.19
C GLY A 381 4.36 -20.40 3.71
N ASP A 382 4.78 -19.38 4.42
CA ASP A 382 4.71 -19.35 5.89
C ASP A 382 3.30 -18.96 6.37
N THR A 383 3.04 -19.17 7.66
CA THR A 383 1.82 -18.73 8.33
C THR A 383 2.09 -17.43 9.08
N LEU A 384 1.20 -16.48 8.93
CA LEU A 384 1.26 -15.15 9.54
C LEU A 384 0.13 -14.99 10.56
N THR A 385 0.45 -14.63 11.79
CA THR A 385 -0.58 -14.30 12.80
C THR A 385 -0.83 -12.79 12.82
N ILE A 386 -2.03 -12.42 12.44
CA ILE A 386 -2.50 -11.03 12.39
C ILE A 386 -3.36 -10.78 13.62
N LYS A 387 -3.12 -9.66 14.32
CA LYS A 387 -3.91 -9.22 15.48
C LYS A 387 -4.54 -7.87 15.16
N ALA A 388 -5.84 -7.78 15.28
CA ALA A 388 -6.60 -6.55 15.08
C ALA A 388 -7.47 -6.26 16.30
N PHE A 389 -7.83 -4.99 16.49
CA PHE A 389 -8.83 -4.61 17.48
C PHE A 389 -10.22 -4.67 16.84
N THR A 390 -11.12 -5.43 17.45
CA THR A 390 -12.52 -5.40 17.05
C THR A 390 -13.14 -4.05 17.40
N ARG A 391 -14.28 -3.71 16.78
CA ARG A 391 -15.04 -2.49 17.13
C ARG A 391 -15.42 -2.42 18.63
N ALA A 392 -15.54 -3.54 19.29
CA ALA A 392 -15.80 -3.62 20.73
C ALA A 392 -14.53 -3.46 21.59
N GLY A 393 -13.37 -3.21 20.98
CA GLY A 393 -12.09 -2.99 21.68
C GLY A 393 -11.36 -4.26 22.12
N TYR A 394 -11.85 -5.44 21.74
CA TYR A 394 -11.16 -6.71 22.03
C TYR A 394 -10.12 -7.01 20.95
N VAL A 395 -9.01 -7.63 21.35
CA VAL A 395 -8.02 -8.12 20.41
C VAL A 395 -8.49 -9.45 19.83
N GLN A 396 -8.62 -9.49 18.51
CA GLN A 396 -8.89 -10.69 17.73
C GLN A 396 -7.63 -11.08 16.96
N SER A 397 -7.37 -12.37 16.81
CA SER A 397 -6.23 -12.88 16.04
C SER A 397 -6.66 -13.93 15.05
N ALA A 398 -6.03 -13.90 13.87
CA ALA A 398 -6.18 -14.93 12.85
C ALA A 398 -4.80 -15.34 12.33
N SER A 399 -4.59 -16.64 12.17
CA SER A 399 -3.39 -17.19 11.53
C SER A 399 -3.70 -17.50 10.08
N LEU A 400 -3.01 -16.82 9.16
CA LEU A 400 -3.27 -16.87 7.73
C LEU A 400 -2.04 -17.38 6.98
N TYR A 401 -2.27 -18.19 5.95
CA TYR A 401 -1.22 -18.63 5.04
C TYR A 401 -0.86 -17.53 4.06
N VAL A 402 0.44 -17.27 3.88
CA VAL A 402 0.96 -16.26 2.94
C VAL A 402 1.08 -16.88 1.56
N TYR A 403 0.15 -16.57 0.67
CA TYR A 403 0.11 -17.13 -0.68
C TYR A 403 1.10 -16.48 -1.64
N GLY A 404 1.37 -15.20 -1.48
CA GLY A 404 2.26 -14.52 -2.41
C GLY A 404 2.52 -13.05 -2.08
N VAL A 405 3.26 -12.46 -3.00
CA VAL A 405 3.57 -11.02 -3.03
C VAL A 405 3.04 -10.46 -4.34
N PHE A 406 2.37 -9.33 -4.27
CA PHE A 406 1.81 -8.65 -5.44
C PHE A 406 2.24 -7.18 -5.48
N ALA A 407 2.12 -6.56 -6.63
CA ALA A 407 2.30 -5.12 -6.82
C ALA A 407 1.16 -4.54 -7.64
N PHE A 408 0.87 -3.27 -7.39
CA PHE A 408 0.03 -2.47 -8.28
C PHE A 408 0.91 -1.76 -9.28
N LYS A 409 0.73 -2.07 -10.56
CA LYS A 409 1.53 -1.54 -11.67
C LYS A 409 1.50 -0.01 -11.71
N GLY A 410 2.66 0.61 -11.52
CA GLY A 410 2.83 2.06 -11.44
C GLY A 410 2.70 2.66 -10.03
N LEU A 411 2.39 1.84 -9.00
CA LEU A 411 2.31 2.25 -7.60
C LEU A 411 3.26 1.45 -6.69
N GLU A 412 4.20 0.72 -7.27
CA GLU A 412 5.10 -0.21 -6.56
C GLU A 412 5.89 0.48 -5.45
N THR A 413 6.23 1.75 -5.64
CA THR A 413 7.02 2.54 -4.67
C THR A 413 6.17 3.53 -3.86
N SER A 414 4.85 3.54 -4.03
CA SER A 414 3.96 4.46 -3.33
C SER A 414 3.77 4.04 -1.86
N PRO A 415 4.13 4.89 -0.87
CA PRO A 415 3.92 4.57 0.54
C PRO A 415 2.44 4.43 0.94
N GLN A 416 1.52 5.06 0.21
CA GLN A 416 0.09 4.98 0.46
C GLN A 416 -0.55 3.78 -0.27
N ALA A 417 -0.54 3.82 -1.59
CA ALA A 417 -1.19 2.81 -2.41
C ALA A 417 -0.41 1.49 -2.45
N GLY A 418 0.93 1.56 -2.51
CA GLY A 418 1.80 0.40 -2.48
C GLY A 418 1.83 -0.32 -1.13
N ALA A 419 1.42 0.33 -0.03
CA ALA A 419 1.43 -0.28 1.30
C ALA A 419 0.17 -1.11 1.62
N MET A 420 -0.80 -1.21 0.71
CA MET A 420 -2.02 -1.98 0.92
C MET A 420 -1.80 -3.46 0.63
N ASN A 421 -1.98 -4.30 1.64
CA ASN A 421 -1.92 -5.76 1.52
C ASN A 421 -3.31 -6.33 1.21
N LEU A 422 -3.41 -7.60 0.83
CA LEU A 422 -4.68 -8.27 0.55
C LEU A 422 -4.91 -9.44 1.50
N MET A 423 -6.17 -9.60 1.92
CA MET A 423 -6.66 -10.68 2.74
C MET A 423 -7.99 -11.19 2.17
N ASP A 424 -8.32 -12.45 2.39
CA ASP A 424 -9.66 -12.92 2.10
C ASP A 424 -10.72 -12.26 2.99
N LEU A 425 -11.94 -12.07 2.44
CA LEU A 425 -13.01 -11.33 3.11
C LEU A 425 -13.54 -12.04 4.37
N VAL A 426 -13.48 -13.37 4.43
CA VAL A 426 -13.99 -14.13 5.58
C VAL A 426 -13.08 -13.92 6.78
N SER A 427 -11.75 -14.03 6.59
CA SER A 427 -10.77 -13.73 7.63
C SER A 427 -10.82 -12.27 8.07
N PHE A 428 -11.06 -11.34 7.13
CA PHE A 428 -11.29 -9.94 7.45
C PHE A 428 -12.47 -9.76 8.41
N ARG A 429 -13.61 -10.38 8.09
CA ARG A 429 -14.81 -10.31 8.94
C ARG A 429 -14.56 -10.84 10.34
N GLU A 430 -13.86 -11.96 10.47
CA GLU A 430 -13.48 -12.52 11.77
C GLU A 430 -12.60 -11.57 12.57
N LEU A 431 -11.56 -11.00 11.95
CA LEU A 431 -10.65 -10.06 12.63
C LEU A 431 -11.38 -8.79 13.05
N TYR A 432 -12.29 -8.29 12.24
CA TYR A 432 -13.08 -7.11 12.54
C TYR A 432 -14.17 -7.35 13.61
N GLY A 433 -14.39 -8.62 13.97
CA GLY A 433 -15.36 -9.04 14.98
C GLY A 433 -16.78 -9.23 14.46
N TYR A 434 -16.95 -9.39 13.15
CA TYR A 434 -18.24 -9.75 12.59
C TYR A 434 -18.50 -11.26 12.69
N MET A 435 -19.75 -11.62 12.98
CA MET A 435 -20.18 -13.01 13.00
C MET A 435 -20.12 -13.57 11.58
N THR A 436 -19.42 -14.67 11.42
CA THR A 436 -19.48 -15.50 10.21
C THR A 436 -20.46 -16.64 10.44
N SER A 437 -21.05 -17.19 9.37
CA SER A 437 -21.99 -18.30 9.47
C SER A 437 -21.39 -19.55 10.15
N ASP A 438 -20.09 -19.78 9.98
CA ASP A 438 -19.37 -20.84 10.69
C ASP A 438 -19.29 -20.57 12.19
N ARG A 439 -19.00 -19.33 12.56
CA ARG A 439 -18.94 -18.93 13.97
C ARG A 439 -20.29 -18.98 14.65
N GLU A 440 -21.35 -18.63 13.93
CA GLU A 440 -22.73 -18.80 14.44
C GLU A 440 -23.11 -20.26 14.64
N LYS A 441 -22.69 -21.17 13.74
CA LYS A 441 -22.88 -22.60 13.91
C LYS A 441 -22.12 -23.13 15.13
N GLU A 442 -20.84 -22.78 15.24
CA GLU A 442 -20.00 -23.15 16.38
C GLU A 442 -20.60 -22.67 17.71
N ILE A 443 -21.06 -21.41 17.77
CA ILE A 443 -21.71 -20.87 18.97
C ILE A 443 -23.03 -21.60 19.26
N ARG A 444 -23.83 -21.91 18.24
CA ARG A 444 -25.06 -22.71 18.41
C ARG A 444 -24.76 -24.11 18.95
N GLU A 445 -23.74 -24.76 18.41
CA GLU A 445 -23.30 -26.08 18.88
C GLU A 445 -22.78 -26.04 20.32
N LEU A 446 -21.96 -25.06 20.66
CA LEU A 446 -21.45 -24.84 22.01
C LEU A 446 -22.59 -24.53 23.00
N ARG A 447 -23.59 -23.71 22.59
CA ARG A 447 -24.77 -23.43 23.41
C ARG A 447 -25.61 -24.68 23.62
N ALA A 448 -25.81 -25.49 22.58
CA ALA A 448 -26.50 -26.75 22.68
C ALA A 448 -25.80 -27.75 23.62
N GLN A 449 -24.47 -27.80 23.58
CA GLN A 449 -23.65 -28.64 24.46
C GLN A 449 -23.61 -28.13 25.90
N SER A 450 -23.60 -26.81 26.11
CA SER A 450 -23.58 -26.21 27.44
C SER A 450 -24.94 -26.11 28.11
N GLY A 451 -26.06 -26.49 27.41
CA GLY A 451 -27.41 -26.35 27.93
C GLY A 451 -27.86 -24.88 28.16
N ALA A 452 -27.12 -23.91 27.60
CA ALA A 452 -27.46 -22.51 27.74
C ALA A 452 -28.78 -22.18 27.04
N LYS A 453 -29.74 -21.62 27.78
CA LYS A 453 -31.02 -21.16 27.24
C LYS A 453 -30.84 -19.74 26.66
N ASP A 454 -31.43 -19.51 25.50
CA ASP A 454 -31.57 -18.16 24.96
C ASP A 454 -32.68 -17.42 25.74
N VAL A 455 -32.26 -16.49 26.57
CA VAL A 455 -33.19 -15.65 27.33
C VAL A 455 -33.22 -14.28 26.67
N ALA A 456 -34.41 -13.82 26.28
CA ALA A 456 -34.57 -12.47 25.76
C ALA A 456 -34.16 -11.46 26.84
N ARG A 457 -33.42 -10.41 26.45
CA ARG A 457 -32.86 -9.41 27.36
C ARG A 457 -33.91 -8.80 28.29
N GLU A 458 -35.16 -8.69 27.85
CA GLU A 458 -36.30 -8.18 28.57
C GLU A 458 -36.75 -9.11 29.71
N ASN A 459 -36.48 -10.41 29.57
CA ASN A 459 -36.86 -11.44 30.54
C ASN A 459 -35.66 -11.93 31.38
N ALA A 460 -34.45 -11.45 31.09
CA ALA A 460 -33.22 -11.92 31.71
C ALA A 460 -33.20 -11.64 33.22
N GLU A 461 -33.71 -10.52 33.68
CA GLU A 461 -33.83 -10.18 35.11
C GLU A 461 -34.85 -11.08 35.81
N GLN A 462 -35.99 -11.36 35.18
CA GLN A 462 -37.02 -12.23 35.75
C GLN A 462 -36.58 -13.69 35.83
N GLU A 463 -35.81 -14.17 34.86
CA GLU A 463 -35.38 -15.56 34.84
C GLU A 463 -34.14 -15.77 35.74
N LEU A 464 -33.27 -14.77 35.89
CA LEU A 464 -32.13 -14.81 36.82
C LEU A 464 -32.55 -14.59 38.28
N PHE A 465 -33.56 -13.77 38.54
CA PHE A 465 -33.93 -13.33 39.90
C PHE A 465 -35.36 -13.69 40.27
N GLY A 466 -36.21 -14.11 39.33
CA GLY A 466 -37.63 -14.39 39.55
C GLY A 466 -37.95 -15.73 40.22
N ALA A 467 -36.98 -16.62 40.39
CA ALA A 467 -37.14 -17.90 41.07
C ALA A 467 -36.62 -17.94 42.52
N ALA A 468 -36.12 -16.83 43.01
CA ALA A 468 -35.69 -16.74 44.41
C ALA A 468 -36.85 -16.27 45.30
N GLN A 469 -37.73 -17.18 45.69
CA GLN A 469 -38.39 -17.07 46.97
C GLN A 469 -37.30 -17.11 48.06
N VAL A 470 -37.12 -15.98 48.72
CA VAL A 470 -36.19 -15.84 49.85
C VAL A 470 -36.79 -16.65 51.02
N ASP A 471 -36.44 -17.91 51.14
CA ASP A 471 -36.53 -18.62 52.41
C ASP A 471 -35.27 -18.24 53.21
N SER A 472 -35.50 -17.32 54.13
CA SER A 472 -34.54 -16.90 55.14
C SER A 472 -34.27 -18.06 56.07
N ALA A 473 -33.25 -18.81 55.87
CA ALA A 473 -32.46 -19.58 56.83
C ALA A 473 -31.77 -20.80 56.17
N THR A 474 -30.70 -20.57 55.46
CA THR A 474 -29.70 -21.64 55.32
C THR A 474 -28.32 -20.98 55.13
N GLN A 475 -27.40 -21.35 56.01
CA GLN A 475 -26.00 -20.94 55.96
C GLN A 475 -25.44 -21.09 54.55
N PRO A 476 -24.57 -20.18 54.10
CA PRO A 476 -23.92 -20.35 52.79
C PRO A 476 -23.13 -21.65 52.81
N ALA A 477 -23.46 -22.54 51.88
CA ALA A 477 -22.61 -23.68 51.58
C ALA A 477 -21.21 -23.15 51.23
N PRO A 478 -20.15 -23.81 51.68
CA PRO A 478 -18.81 -23.43 51.28
C PRO A 478 -18.73 -23.42 49.76
N PRO A 479 -18.02 -22.44 49.15
CA PRO A 479 -17.90 -22.41 47.72
C PRO A 479 -17.38 -23.78 47.27
N SER A 480 -18.18 -24.45 46.43
CA SER A 480 -17.69 -25.64 45.71
C SER A 480 -16.36 -25.23 45.10
N GLU A 481 -15.29 -25.90 45.52
CA GLU A 481 -14.02 -25.79 44.86
C GLU A 481 -14.29 -26.12 43.40
N ALA A 482 -14.47 -25.11 42.59
CA ALA A 482 -14.35 -25.27 41.13
C ALA A 482 -12.99 -25.92 40.96
N GLN A 483 -12.99 -27.19 40.59
CA GLN A 483 -11.78 -27.94 40.33
C GLN A 483 -10.92 -27.07 39.42
N LYS A 484 -9.83 -26.55 39.98
CA LYS A 484 -8.82 -25.88 39.18
C LYS A 484 -8.42 -26.89 38.13
N PRO A 485 -8.50 -26.53 36.82
CA PRO A 485 -8.11 -27.46 35.78
C PRO A 485 -6.72 -27.99 36.12
N THR A 486 -6.56 -29.31 36.05
CA THR A 486 -5.29 -29.96 36.31
C THR A 486 -4.25 -29.44 35.31
N THR A 487 -2.98 -29.49 35.69
CA THR A 487 -1.87 -29.07 34.83
C THR A 487 -1.93 -29.76 33.45
N ASP A 488 -2.45 -31.01 33.40
CA ASP A 488 -2.68 -31.76 32.16
C ASP A 488 -3.86 -31.24 31.34
N GLU A 489 -4.94 -30.77 31.96
CA GLU A 489 -6.07 -30.12 31.26
C GLU A 489 -5.66 -28.74 30.74
N LEU A 490 -4.88 -27.98 31.49
CA LEU A 490 -4.28 -26.72 31.03
C LEU A 490 -3.27 -26.97 29.90
N ALA A 491 -2.49 -28.05 29.95
CA ALA A 491 -1.58 -28.44 28.89
C ALA A 491 -2.34 -28.95 27.64
N GLN A 492 -3.48 -29.64 27.80
CA GLN A 492 -4.38 -29.99 26.69
C GLN A 492 -5.07 -28.77 26.10
N ILE A 493 -5.52 -27.82 26.91
CA ILE A 493 -6.10 -26.55 26.45
C ILE A 493 -5.02 -25.68 25.78
N ALA A 494 -3.82 -25.64 26.32
CA ALA A 494 -2.68 -24.95 25.69
C ALA A 494 -2.19 -25.69 24.43
N GLY A 495 -2.20 -27.01 24.42
CA GLY A 495 -1.84 -27.84 23.24
C GLY A 495 -2.92 -27.82 22.15
N SER A 496 -4.20 -27.68 22.49
CA SER A 496 -5.28 -27.49 21.51
C SER A 496 -5.33 -26.08 20.91
N ARG A 497 -4.66 -25.11 21.54
CA ARG A 497 -4.26 -23.84 20.93
C ARG A 497 -3.05 -23.96 20.01
N SER A 498 -2.56 -25.20 19.79
CA SER A 498 -1.67 -25.50 18.67
C SER A 498 -2.29 -24.89 17.42
N ARG A 499 -1.61 -23.89 16.89
CA ARG A 499 -1.86 -23.17 15.65
C ARG A 499 -2.39 -24.14 14.58
N SER A 500 -3.71 -24.38 14.53
CA SER A 500 -4.28 -25.04 13.38
C SER A 500 -4.00 -24.15 12.20
N VAL A 501 -3.09 -24.60 11.36
CA VAL A 501 -2.65 -23.87 10.17
C VAL A 501 -3.91 -23.55 9.37
N ALA A 502 -4.20 -22.28 9.17
CA ALA A 502 -5.40 -21.80 8.50
C ALA A 502 -5.57 -22.32 7.06
N LYS A 503 -4.53 -22.97 6.51
CA LYS A 503 -4.53 -23.65 5.22
C LYS A 503 -5.60 -24.77 5.12
N ASP A 504 -5.95 -25.38 6.25
CA ASP A 504 -6.85 -26.55 6.29
C ASP A 504 -8.32 -26.21 6.58
N LYS A 505 -8.67 -24.92 6.65
CA LYS A 505 -10.06 -24.48 6.83
C LYS A 505 -10.55 -23.71 5.59
N PRO A 506 -10.93 -24.42 4.50
CA PRO A 506 -11.60 -23.76 3.39
C PRO A 506 -12.93 -23.18 3.87
N TYR A 507 -13.33 -22.04 3.34
CA TYR A 507 -14.66 -21.47 3.58
C TYR A 507 -15.59 -21.75 2.40
N ASP A 508 -16.89 -21.81 2.68
CA ASP A 508 -17.89 -21.90 1.62
C ASP A 508 -17.90 -20.61 0.81
N PRO A 509 -17.70 -20.64 -0.52
CA PRO A 509 -17.78 -19.45 -1.36
C PRO A 509 -19.08 -18.65 -1.24
N ALA A 510 -20.19 -19.27 -0.83
CA ALA A 510 -21.45 -18.58 -0.53
C ALA A 510 -21.30 -17.54 0.59
N GLN A 511 -20.38 -17.75 1.54
CA GLN A 511 -20.10 -16.80 2.62
C GLN A 511 -19.53 -15.46 2.13
N LEU A 512 -18.97 -15.40 0.92
CA LEU A 512 -18.51 -14.14 0.34
C LEU A 512 -19.70 -13.21 0.01
N GLU A 513 -20.79 -13.79 -0.50
CA GLU A 513 -22.01 -13.07 -0.83
C GLU A 513 -22.85 -12.77 0.42
N GLU A 514 -22.95 -13.75 1.31
CA GLU A 514 -23.71 -13.68 2.55
C GLU A 514 -22.87 -13.04 3.65
N GLY A 515 -23.18 -11.82 4.02
CA GLY A 515 -22.53 -11.21 5.18
C GLY A 515 -22.14 -9.76 4.96
N VAL A 516 -21.40 -9.26 5.93
CA VAL A 516 -21.10 -7.85 6.09
C VAL A 516 -19.91 -7.44 5.23
N VAL A 517 -19.98 -6.25 4.62
CA VAL A 517 -18.84 -5.54 4.04
C VAL A 517 -18.80 -4.11 4.59
N LEU A 518 -17.66 -3.46 4.57
CA LEU A 518 -17.56 -2.06 4.96
C LEU A 518 -17.81 -1.12 3.79
N ASN A 519 -17.30 -1.49 2.62
CA ASN A 519 -17.43 -0.74 1.39
C ASN A 519 -17.37 -1.69 0.19
N ALA A 520 -17.71 -1.16 -0.98
CA ALA A 520 -17.59 -1.87 -2.24
C ALA A 520 -17.03 -0.94 -3.32
N ALA A 521 -16.07 -1.45 -4.09
CA ALA A 521 -15.60 -0.79 -5.29
C ALA A 521 -16.54 -1.07 -6.45
N VAL A 522 -16.94 -0.02 -7.17
CA VAL A 522 -17.81 -0.10 -8.34
C VAL A 522 -17.04 0.31 -9.57
N PHE A 523 -17.04 -0.52 -10.59
CA PHE A 523 -16.46 -0.27 -11.89
C PHE A 523 -17.54 0.09 -12.89
N LEU A 524 -17.28 1.11 -13.71
CA LEU A 524 -18.21 1.60 -14.69
C LEU A 524 -17.85 1.11 -16.11
N LYS A 525 -18.87 0.93 -16.95
CA LYS A 525 -18.66 0.68 -18.39
C LYS A 525 -18.14 1.93 -19.10
N ASP A 526 -18.68 3.10 -18.74
CA ASP A 526 -18.18 4.42 -19.16
C ASP A 526 -17.89 5.30 -17.92
N PRO A 527 -16.63 5.46 -17.53
CA PRO A 527 -16.23 6.30 -16.39
C PRO A 527 -16.53 7.79 -16.60
N ARG A 528 -16.75 8.27 -17.85
CA ARG A 528 -17.06 9.66 -18.14
C ARG A 528 -18.45 10.05 -17.62
N ASP A 529 -19.35 9.09 -17.55
CA ASP A 529 -20.73 9.29 -17.05
C ASP A 529 -20.88 9.00 -15.55
N ALA A 530 -19.78 9.04 -14.80
CA ALA A 530 -19.77 8.75 -13.36
C ALA A 530 -20.75 9.62 -12.56
N ARG A 531 -20.89 10.90 -12.90
CA ARG A 531 -21.79 11.82 -12.19
C ARG A 531 -23.26 11.46 -12.33
N HIS A 532 -23.67 10.99 -13.49
CA HIS A 532 -25.03 10.52 -13.73
C HIS A 532 -25.25 9.19 -13.04
N THR A 533 -24.30 8.29 -13.18
CA THR A 533 -24.34 6.95 -12.56
C THR A 533 -24.44 7.02 -11.03
N ILE A 534 -23.76 7.98 -10.37
CA ILE A 534 -23.91 8.20 -8.91
C ILE A 534 -25.38 8.46 -8.56
N LYS A 535 -26.07 9.34 -9.31
CA LYS A 535 -27.48 9.62 -9.05
C LYS A 535 -28.38 8.41 -9.28
N ASP A 536 -28.08 7.62 -10.32
CA ASP A 536 -28.83 6.40 -10.61
C ASP A 536 -28.65 5.36 -9.51
N ILE A 537 -27.42 5.19 -9.00
CA ILE A 537 -27.11 4.31 -7.86
C ILE A 537 -27.85 4.78 -6.61
N GLU A 538 -27.80 6.09 -6.29
CA GLU A 538 -28.53 6.64 -5.13
C GLU A 538 -30.03 6.43 -5.23
N GLN A 539 -30.61 6.59 -6.44
CA GLN A 539 -32.04 6.32 -6.65
C GLN A 539 -32.38 4.84 -6.51
N ALA A 540 -31.53 3.95 -7.05
CA ALA A 540 -31.70 2.51 -6.92
C ALA A 540 -31.60 2.07 -5.46
N ALA A 541 -30.63 2.61 -4.71
CA ALA A 541 -30.45 2.35 -3.28
C ALA A 541 -31.68 2.80 -2.46
N ARG A 542 -32.21 4.00 -2.72
CA ARG A 542 -33.44 4.51 -2.06
C ARG A 542 -34.65 3.64 -2.35
N ARG A 543 -34.84 3.16 -3.59
CA ARG A 543 -35.94 2.26 -3.96
C ARG A 543 -35.83 0.89 -3.27
N ALA A 544 -34.60 0.45 -3.03
CA ALA A 544 -34.32 -0.79 -2.35
C ALA A 544 -34.24 -0.64 -0.82
N GLU A 545 -34.48 0.57 -0.27
CA GLU A 545 -34.38 0.89 1.15
C GLU A 545 -32.98 0.53 1.73
N LEU A 546 -31.93 0.76 0.92
CA LEU A 546 -30.55 0.50 1.33
C LEU A 546 -29.89 1.84 1.75
N PRO A 547 -29.33 1.92 2.97
CA PRO A 547 -28.65 3.12 3.46
C PRO A 547 -27.24 3.21 2.86
N LEU A 548 -27.11 3.63 1.61
CA LEU A 548 -25.86 3.70 0.89
C LEU A 548 -25.48 5.15 0.52
N SER A 549 -24.20 5.44 0.63
CA SER A 549 -23.54 6.64 0.12
C SER A 549 -22.57 6.27 -0.99
N VAL A 550 -22.45 7.12 -2.00
CA VAL A 550 -21.59 6.87 -3.15
C VAL A 550 -20.57 7.99 -3.28
N LEU A 551 -19.30 7.65 -3.41
CA LEU A 551 -18.21 8.59 -3.61
C LEU A 551 -17.50 8.32 -4.94
N PRO A 552 -17.15 9.36 -5.70
CA PRO A 552 -16.20 9.23 -6.79
C PRO A 552 -14.80 8.92 -6.22
N TRP A 553 -13.97 8.25 -6.99
CA TRP A 553 -12.66 7.81 -6.53
C TRP A 553 -11.80 8.93 -5.92
N GLN A 554 -11.90 10.18 -6.45
CA GLN A 554 -11.13 11.32 -5.92
C GLN A 554 -11.46 11.64 -4.47
N GLN A 555 -12.71 11.46 -4.07
CA GLN A 555 -13.14 11.67 -2.69
C GLN A 555 -12.84 10.45 -1.82
N ALA A 556 -13.02 9.26 -2.38
CA ALA A 556 -12.80 8.00 -1.67
C ALA A 556 -11.35 7.74 -1.27
N VAL A 557 -10.36 8.35 -1.95
CA VAL A 557 -8.94 8.23 -1.61
C VAL A 557 -8.43 9.39 -0.72
N GLY A 558 -9.34 10.08 -0.05
CA GLY A 558 -9.06 11.04 1.00
C GLY A 558 -8.13 12.18 0.58
N ILE A 559 -7.12 12.47 1.39
CA ILE A 559 -6.16 13.56 1.15
C ILE A 559 -5.42 13.41 -0.18
N THR A 560 -5.10 12.18 -0.59
CA THR A 560 -4.43 11.91 -1.87
C THR A 560 -5.28 12.39 -3.06
N GLY A 561 -6.57 12.16 -3.00
CA GLY A 561 -7.51 12.65 -4.02
C GLY A 561 -7.67 14.16 -3.99
N GLN A 562 -7.77 14.76 -2.80
CA GLN A 562 -7.84 16.23 -2.64
C GLN A 562 -6.57 16.90 -3.18
N PHE A 563 -5.40 16.33 -2.91
CA PHE A 563 -4.13 16.82 -3.46
C PHE A 563 -4.13 16.76 -5.00
N THR A 564 -4.69 15.71 -5.58
CA THR A 564 -4.87 15.57 -7.02
C THR A 564 -5.72 16.70 -7.61
N VAL A 565 -6.88 16.98 -6.98
CA VAL A 565 -7.78 18.06 -7.41
C VAL A 565 -7.09 19.41 -7.28
N LEU A 566 -6.35 19.64 -6.18
CA LEU A 566 -5.58 20.87 -5.97
C LEU A 566 -4.49 21.04 -7.05
N MET A 567 -3.69 20.00 -7.31
CA MET A 567 -2.66 20.04 -8.35
C MET A 567 -3.24 20.32 -9.73
N ARG A 568 -4.37 19.67 -10.06
CA ARG A 568 -5.10 19.97 -11.28
C ARG A 568 -5.52 21.46 -11.34
N GLY A 569 -6.06 22.01 -10.25
CA GLY A 569 -6.42 23.42 -10.14
C GLY A 569 -5.23 24.36 -10.38
N VAL A 570 -4.09 24.09 -9.75
CA VAL A 570 -2.84 24.85 -9.93
C VAL A 570 -2.37 24.83 -11.38
N LEU A 571 -2.38 23.63 -11.99
CA LEU A 571 -1.93 23.46 -13.37
C LEU A 571 -2.88 24.15 -14.38
N TYR A 572 -4.19 24.04 -14.22
CA TYR A 572 -5.16 24.80 -15.05
C TYR A 572 -4.99 26.30 -14.87
N THR A 573 -4.79 26.79 -13.65
CA THR A 573 -4.51 28.20 -13.39
C THR A 573 -3.25 28.66 -14.09
N ALA A 574 -2.17 27.86 -14.08
CA ALA A 574 -0.94 28.16 -14.80
C ALA A 574 -1.18 28.27 -16.32
N VAL A 575 -1.95 27.33 -16.90
CA VAL A 575 -2.32 27.38 -18.33
C VAL A 575 -3.14 28.63 -18.64
N ILE A 576 -4.10 29.01 -17.79
CA ILE A 576 -4.90 30.24 -17.95
C ILE A 576 -4.01 31.49 -17.91
N ILE A 577 -3.05 31.55 -16.97
CA ILE A 577 -2.09 32.66 -16.87
C ILE A 577 -1.25 32.76 -18.15
N ILE A 578 -0.70 31.64 -18.64
CA ILE A 578 0.07 31.59 -19.89
C ILE A 578 -0.78 32.06 -21.07
N PHE A 579 -2.05 31.62 -21.15
CA PHE A 579 -2.98 32.06 -22.17
C PHE A 579 -3.26 33.57 -22.12
N LEU A 580 -3.47 34.15 -20.91
CA LEU A 580 -3.66 35.57 -20.73
C LEU A 580 -2.45 36.39 -21.16
N VAL A 581 -1.23 35.93 -20.78
CA VAL A 581 0.00 36.56 -21.21
C VAL A 581 0.16 36.51 -22.71
N ALA A 582 -0.10 35.37 -23.34
CA ALA A 582 -0.08 35.22 -24.78
C ALA A 582 -1.10 36.18 -25.47
N MET A 583 -2.31 36.29 -24.92
CA MET A 583 -3.35 37.20 -25.43
C MET A 583 -2.91 38.68 -25.36
N ILE A 584 -2.26 39.11 -24.26
CA ILE A 584 -1.73 40.48 -24.12
C ILE A 584 -0.63 40.73 -25.17
N VAL A 585 0.27 39.78 -25.37
CA VAL A 585 1.36 39.91 -26.36
C VAL A 585 0.79 39.95 -27.78
N ILE A 586 -0.20 39.11 -28.10
CA ILE A 586 -0.89 39.10 -29.39
C ILE A 586 -1.60 40.44 -29.62
N ASN A 587 -2.34 40.96 -28.62
CA ASN A 587 -3.02 42.22 -28.69
C ASN A 587 -2.03 43.39 -28.98
N ASN A 588 -0.93 43.47 -28.23
CA ASN A 588 0.11 44.48 -28.47
C ASN A 588 0.70 44.38 -29.88
N ALA A 589 0.96 43.17 -30.35
CA ALA A 589 1.46 42.96 -31.70
C ALA A 589 0.47 43.40 -32.80
N LEU A 590 -0.84 43.10 -32.63
CA LEU A 590 -1.90 43.52 -33.53
C LEU A 590 -2.08 45.05 -33.53
N VAL A 591 -2.06 45.70 -32.37
CA VAL A 591 -2.14 47.17 -32.26
C VAL A 591 -0.97 47.81 -33.00
N MET A 592 0.26 47.35 -32.77
CA MET A 592 1.44 47.86 -33.46
C MET A 592 1.36 47.66 -35.00
N ALA A 593 0.91 46.50 -35.46
CA ALA A 593 0.69 46.22 -36.87
C ALA A 593 -0.35 47.14 -37.50
N THR A 594 -1.44 47.43 -36.77
CA THR A 594 -2.53 48.33 -37.20
C THR A 594 -2.03 49.79 -37.27
N LEU A 595 -1.28 50.27 -36.25
CA LEU A 595 -0.73 51.64 -36.25
C LEU A 595 0.22 51.87 -37.44
N GLN A 596 1.01 50.89 -37.83
CA GLN A 596 1.93 51.00 -38.96
C GLN A 596 1.21 51.14 -40.31
N ARG A 597 -0.08 50.76 -40.41
CA ARG A 597 -0.94 50.83 -41.62
C ARG A 597 -1.91 51.99 -41.62
N VAL A 598 -1.79 52.95 -40.71
CA VAL A 598 -2.71 54.11 -40.61
C VAL A 598 -2.75 54.89 -41.93
N ARG A 599 -1.62 55.04 -42.64
CA ARG A 599 -1.58 55.70 -43.95
C ARG A 599 -2.39 54.95 -45.02
N GLU A 600 -2.33 53.62 -45.06
CA GLU A 600 -3.09 52.77 -45.97
C GLU A 600 -4.60 52.91 -45.70
N PHE A 601 -5.00 52.96 -44.43
CA PHE A 601 -6.41 53.19 -44.06
C PHE A 601 -6.86 54.60 -44.38
N GLY A 602 -5.96 55.58 -44.26
CA GLY A 602 -6.23 56.97 -44.68
C GLY A 602 -6.53 57.09 -46.17
N THR A 603 -5.72 56.46 -47.03
CA THR A 603 -5.96 56.43 -48.49
C THR A 603 -7.22 55.68 -48.87
N LEU A 604 -7.53 54.53 -48.25
CA LEU A 604 -8.78 53.81 -48.48
C LEU A 604 -10.01 54.67 -48.10
N ARG A 605 -9.93 55.44 -47.02
CA ARG A 605 -11.01 56.38 -46.64
C ARG A 605 -11.12 57.54 -47.56
N ALA A 606 -10.02 58.07 -48.08
CA ALA A 606 -10.06 59.17 -49.07
C ALA A 606 -10.72 58.75 -50.40
N ILE A 607 -10.59 57.46 -50.76
CA ILE A 607 -11.25 56.85 -51.95
C ILE A 607 -12.75 56.51 -51.67
N GLY A 608 -13.24 56.69 -50.42
CA GLY A 608 -14.63 56.46 -50.06
C GLY A 608 -14.98 55.20 -49.32
N ALA A 609 -13.98 54.42 -48.85
CA ALA A 609 -14.25 53.22 -48.08
C ALA A 609 -14.95 53.54 -46.73
N GLN A 610 -16.01 52.79 -46.41
CA GLN A 610 -16.81 52.97 -45.20
C GLN A 610 -16.00 52.41 -43.99
N ARG A 611 -16.23 53.01 -42.80
CA ARG A 611 -15.59 52.54 -41.54
C ARG A 611 -15.83 51.04 -41.27
N ARG A 612 -17.03 50.54 -41.54
CA ARG A 612 -17.40 49.14 -41.38
C ARG A 612 -16.59 48.20 -42.27
N PHE A 613 -16.25 48.63 -43.48
CA PHE A 613 -15.42 47.86 -44.40
C PHE A 613 -13.99 47.72 -43.88
N ILE A 614 -13.36 48.80 -43.41
CA ILE A 614 -12.00 48.78 -42.85
C ILE A 614 -11.97 47.92 -41.58
N TRP A 615 -12.97 48.03 -40.72
CA TRP A 615 -13.08 47.21 -39.52
C TRP A 615 -13.25 45.72 -39.86
N ALA A 616 -14.14 45.38 -40.80
CA ALA A 616 -14.35 44.00 -41.24
C ALA A 616 -13.07 43.40 -41.88
N MET A 617 -12.32 44.21 -42.64
CA MET A 617 -11.05 43.80 -43.23
C MET A 617 -10.00 43.48 -42.15
N LEU A 618 -9.87 44.32 -41.12
CA LEU A 618 -8.93 44.10 -40.00
C LEU A 618 -9.30 42.85 -39.18
N VAL A 619 -10.58 42.69 -38.86
CA VAL A 619 -11.07 41.53 -38.13
C VAL A 619 -10.85 40.26 -38.95
N LEU A 620 -11.16 40.25 -40.23
CA LEU A 620 -10.98 39.10 -41.10
C LEU A 620 -9.48 38.74 -41.26
N GLU A 621 -8.60 39.74 -41.42
CA GLU A 621 -7.15 39.54 -41.46
C GLU A 621 -6.65 38.92 -40.15
N SER A 622 -7.13 39.40 -38.99
CA SER A 622 -6.78 38.83 -37.68
C SER A 622 -7.29 37.39 -37.53
N ILE A 623 -8.49 37.08 -37.98
CA ILE A 623 -9.08 35.73 -37.94
C ILE A 623 -8.25 34.76 -38.84
N VAL A 624 -7.97 35.19 -40.08
CA VAL A 624 -7.17 34.33 -41.01
C VAL A 624 -5.77 34.10 -40.48
N THR A 625 -5.11 35.13 -39.92
CA THR A 625 -3.81 35.01 -39.29
C THR A 625 -3.88 34.07 -38.09
N GLY A 626 -4.91 34.25 -37.24
CA GLY A 626 -5.13 33.40 -36.05
C GLY A 626 -5.33 31.93 -36.41
N ILE A 627 -6.18 31.64 -37.41
CA ILE A 627 -6.45 30.26 -37.83
C ILE A 627 -5.17 29.62 -38.46
N LEU A 628 -4.49 30.36 -39.36
CA LEU A 628 -3.32 29.82 -40.06
C LEU A 628 -2.17 29.50 -39.07
N PHE A 629 -1.76 30.49 -38.28
CA PHE A 629 -0.65 30.32 -37.37
C PHE A 629 -1.05 29.54 -36.10
N GLY A 630 -2.30 29.61 -35.66
CA GLY A 630 -2.83 28.71 -34.62
C GLY A 630 -2.77 27.25 -35.02
N ALA A 631 -3.18 26.92 -36.24
CA ALA A 631 -3.06 25.56 -36.79
C ALA A 631 -1.59 25.09 -36.89
N ILE A 632 -0.67 25.98 -37.31
CA ILE A 632 0.76 25.66 -37.35
C ILE A 632 1.29 25.38 -35.93
N GLY A 633 0.92 26.22 -34.94
CA GLY A 633 1.32 26.03 -33.55
C GLY A 633 0.74 24.77 -32.93
N ALA A 634 -0.55 24.50 -33.18
CA ALA A 634 -1.21 23.28 -32.68
C ALA A 634 -0.61 22.00 -33.29
N THR A 635 -0.34 22.00 -34.60
CA THR A 635 0.31 20.84 -35.25
C THR A 635 1.74 20.64 -34.75
N ALA A 636 2.52 21.71 -34.58
CA ALA A 636 3.87 21.61 -34.02
C ALA A 636 3.82 21.09 -32.57
N GLY A 637 2.91 21.59 -31.73
CA GLY A 637 2.66 21.10 -30.37
C GLY A 637 2.29 19.61 -30.37
N GLY A 638 1.36 19.22 -31.22
CA GLY A 638 0.93 17.84 -31.39
C GLY A 638 2.08 16.90 -31.80
N LEU A 639 2.93 17.32 -32.74
CA LEU A 639 4.11 16.55 -33.15
C LEU A 639 5.12 16.37 -32.00
N VAL A 640 5.34 17.42 -31.22
CA VAL A 640 6.21 17.34 -30.04
C VAL A 640 5.63 16.41 -29.00
N VAL A 641 4.33 16.52 -28.68
CA VAL A 641 3.64 15.60 -27.76
C VAL A 641 3.74 14.16 -28.25
N ALA A 642 3.50 13.90 -29.54
CA ALA A 642 3.64 12.56 -30.13
C ALA A 642 5.08 12.05 -30.07
N GLY A 643 6.08 12.92 -30.27
CA GLY A 643 7.50 12.58 -30.13
C GLY A 643 7.89 12.22 -28.69
N ILE A 644 7.44 13.03 -27.73
CA ILE A 644 7.63 12.78 -26.31
C ILE A 644 6.87 11.51 -25.89
N GLY A 645 5.65 11.31 -26.41
CA GLY A 645 4.83 10.13 -26.14
C GLY A 645 5.51 8.81 -26.54
N LYS A 646 6.38 8.81 -27.57
CA LYS A 646 7.16 7.62 -27.95
C LYS A 646 8.32 7.33 -26.98
N ARG A 647 8.97 8.35 -26.43
CA ARG A 647 10.13 8.21 -25.53
C ARG A 647 9.75 8.11 -24.08
N GLY A 648 8.66 8.73 -23.68
CA GLY A 648 8.23 8.93 -22.31
C GLY A 648 9.07 9.97 -21.58
N ILE A 649 8.45 10.66 -20.59
CA ILE A 649 9.10 11.58 -19.67
C ILE A 649 9.49 10.77 -18.43
N PRO A 650 10.78 10.62 -18.09
CA PRO A 650 11.18 9.87 -16.90
C PRO A 650 10.77 10.61 -15.63
N ALA A 651 10.30 9.87 -14.63
CA ALA A 651 10.09 10.39 -13.29
C ALA A 651 11.44 10.54 -12.57
N TRP A 652 11.63 11.65 -11.86
CA TRP A 652 12.91 11.95 -11.17
C TRP A 652 12.84 11.72 -9.66
N ASN A 653 11.67 11.43 -9.11
CA ASN A 653 11.48 11.05 -7.70
C ASN A 653 10.23 10.19 -7.54
N ASP A 654 10.03 9.61 -6.35
CA ASP A 654 8.92 8.71 -6.05
C ASP A 654 7.54 9.43 -6.11
N VAL A 655 7.49 10.73 -5.78
CA VAL A 655 6.25 11.53 -5.90
C VAL A 655 5.85 11.69 -7.37
N VAL A 656 6.79 12.00 -8.24
CA VAL A 656 6.53 12.12 -9.68
C VAL A 656 6.23 10.75 -10.29
N THR A 657 6.84 9.67 -9.80
CA THR A 657 6.51 8.30 -10.19
C THR A 657 5.05 7.97 -9.87
N PHE A 658 4.57 8.41 -8.71
CA PHE A 658 3.15 8.28 -8.35
C PHE A 658 2.24 9.05 -9.33
N PHE A 659 2.54 10.33 -9.62
CA PHE A 659 1.75 11.13 -10.56
C PHE A 659 1.78 10.59 -11.99
N PHE A 660 2.89 10.03 -12.41
CA PHE A 660 3.06 9.44 -13.75
C PHE A 660 2.47 8.03 -13.85
N SER A 661 2.05 7.44 -12.70
CA SER A 661 1.59 6.05 -12.66
C SER A 661 2.65 5.08 -13.17
N GLY A 662 3.91 5.35 -12.81
CA GLY A 662 5.05 4.55 -13.21
C GLY A 662 6.32 5.37 -13.46
N PRO A 663 7.43 4.72 -13.84
CA PRO A 663 8.73 5.37 -14.00
C PRO A 663 8.79 6.35 -15.17
N LYS A 664 7.80 6.33 -16.08
CA LYS A 664 7.71 7.23 -17.25
C LYS A 664 6.28 7.60 -17.54
N LEU A 665 6.05 8.90 -17.84
CA LEU A 665 4.79 9.37 -18.41
C LEU A 665 4.84 9.32 -19.93
N PHE A 666 3.82 8.74 -20.54
CA PHE A 666 3.63 8.72 -22.00
C PHE A 666 2.48 9.64 -22.39
N PRO A 667 2.75 10.92 -22.74
CA PRO A 667 1.71 11.84 -23.13
C PRO A 667 0.95 11.36 -24.36
N LEU A 668 -0.37 11.44 -24.29
CA LEU A 668 -1.27 11.09 -25.37
C LEU A 668 -1.97 12.36 -25.89
N LEU A 669 -2.12 12.48 -27.20
CA LEU A 669 -2.94 13.49 -27.81
C LEU A 669 -4.42 13.08 -27.69
N SER A 670 -5.21 13.89 -27.00
CA SER A 670 -6.66 13.78 -27.03
C SER A 670 -7.22 14.63 -28.15
N THR A 671 -8.27 14.14 -28.82
CA THR A 671 -9.00 14.93 -29.82
C THR A 671 -9.64 16.21 -29.26
N GLN A 672 -9.73 16.33 -27.94
CA GLN A 672 -10.21 17.54 -27.24
C GLN A 672 -9.11 18.59 -27.09
N ASN A 673 -7.84 18.26 -27.30
CA ASN A 673 -6.68 19.14 -27.11
C ASN A 673 -6.14 19.71 -28.43
N ILE A 674 -6.70 19.32 -29.55
CA ILE A 674 -6.39 19.81 -30.90
C ILE A 674 -7.55 20.72 -31.38
#